data_6da6820ac2a23126c2d6871f27cb0575
#
_entry.id   6da6820ac2a23126c2d6871f27cb0575
#
_cell.length_a   1.000
_cell.length_b   1.000
_cell.length_c   1.000
_cell.angle_alpha   90.00
_cell.angle_beta   90.00
_cell.angle_gamma   90.00
#
_symmetry.space_group_name_H-M   'P 1'
#
loop_
_entity.id
_entity.type
_entity.pdbx_description
1 polymer ?
#
loop_
_entity_poly.entity_id
_entity_poly.type
_entity_poly.pdbx_seq_one_letter_code
_entity_poly.pdbx_strand_id
1 'polypeptide(L)'
;MAEEKVYRVPNNHNRAFIDTNKYQEMYTRSINESNIFWEEQAEKFLTWFSKWDSVQQWDYDNLDIKWFPNAKLNVSYNCLDRHLKERVDQVAIIWEGDEPDLDKYITYKELHAEVCKFANVLKSRGAKKGDCISIYMPMVPEAAVAMLACTRIGAIHSVVFGGFSPESLKDRILDSDCKFVITADEGIRGGRTVPLKENVDDALSKCPNVHTVIVIQRTGKDIVWDNERDIWYQDAMAEASTHCPAVEMDAEDPLFILYTSGSTGKPKGVLHSTAGYLLYAAITHKYVFDYHENDIYWCTADVGWVTGHSYIIYGPLCNGAKTLMFEGVPTYPDASRFWQVVEKHKVNTFYTAPTAIRALMCKGEEFVKKTNRESLRILGTVGEPINPEAWEWYYHVVGDGRCPIMDTWWQTETGGHLITPLPGATDLKPGSATLPFFGIEPCLMNDKGEEVIGAGEGALCFKRSWPGQMRTVFGDHERFKSTYFQAYPGLYFSGDGARRDKDGYYWITGRIDDVINVSGHRMGTAEIESALVLHDNVAESAVVGYPHEIKGQGIYAYVTLNDGVKSSNELKRELIDHVRNEIGPFASPDIIQWSPGLPKTRSGKIMRRILRKIATNEIDNLGDTSTLAEPEVVKNLIENREIK
;
A
#
# COMPACT_ATOMS: atom_id res chain seq x y z
N MET A 1 -9.17 33.06 -1.24
CA MET A 1 -9.06 31.62 -0.97
C MET A 1 -10.44 31.17 -0.51
N ALA A 2 -11.02 30.16 -1.17
CA ALA A 2 -12.27 29.57 -0.70
C ALA A 2 -12.04 29.03 0.73
N GLU A 3 -13.03 29.18 1.59
CA GLU A 3 -12.97 28.69 2.96
C GLU A 3 -12.84 27.15 2.91
N GLU A 4 -11.78 26.59 3.49
CA GLU A 4 -11.55 25.14 3.48
C GLU A 4 -12.70 24.44 4.22
N LYS A 5 -13.37 23.52 3.56
CA LYS A 5 -14.49 22.76 4.13
C LYS A 5 -13.99 21.83 5.22
N VAL A 6 -14.60 21.87 6.39
CA VAL A 6 -14.22 21.07 7.56
C VAL A 6 -15.39 20.16 7.96
N TYR A 7 -15.11 18.86 8.03
CA TYR A 7 -16.03 17.84 8.52
C TYR A 7 -15.71 17.52 9.97
N ARG A 8 -16.60 17.93 10.88
CA ARG A 8 -16.38 17.75 12.32
C ARG A 8 -16.50 16.28 12.72
N VAL A 9 -15.75 15.90 13.75
CA VAL A 9 -15.93 14.59 14.39
C VAL A 9 -17.40 14.41 14.76
N PRO A 10 -18.07 13.32 14.28
CA PRO A 10 -19.49 13.11 14.58
C PRO A 10 -19.72 12.87 16.08
N ASN A 11 -20.76 13.52 16.65
CA ASN A 11 -21.12 13.40 18.07
C ASN A 11 -21.49 11.97 18.52
N ASN A 12 -21.75 11.07 17.58
CA ASN A 12 -22.09 9.66 17.84
C ASN A 12 -20.87 8.72 17.84
N HIS A 13 -19.64 9.23 17.67
CA HIS A 13 -18.39 8.47 17.82
C HIS A 13 -17.92 8.34 19.28
N ASN A 14 -18.85 8.39 20.26
CA ASN A 14 -18.57 8.21 21.69
C ASN A 14 -17.96 6.84 22.06
N ARG A 15 -17.82 5.92 21.09
CA ARG A 15 -17.17 4.62 21.28
C ARG A 15 -15.73 4.57 20.79
N ALA A 16 -15.23 5.64 20.14
CA ALA A 16 -13.88 5.65 19.63
C ALA A 16 -12.84 5.47 20.75
N PHE A 17 -11.83 4.65 20.51
CA PHE A 17 -10.73 4.42 21.47
C PHE A 17 -9.97 5.70 21.78
N ILE A 18 -9.89 6.61 20.83
CA ILE A 18 -9.12 7.85 20.90
C ILE A 18 -10.04 9.02 20.56
N ASP A 19 -10.28 9.89 21.55
CA ASP A 19 -10.86 11.20 21.38
C ASP A 19 -9.77 12.28 21.26
N THR A 20 -10.16 13.54 21.03
CA THR A 20 -9.23 14.67 20.85
C THR A 20 -8.29 14.85 22.04
N ASN A 21 -8.78 14.74 23.27
CA ASN A 21 -7.97 14.92 24.48
C ASN A 21 -6.94 13.78 24.61
N LYS A 22 -7.39 12.56 24.39
CA LYS A 22 -6.53 11.37 24.45
C LYS A 22 -5.50 11.35 23.32
N TYR A 23 -5.85 11.84 22.12
CA TYR A 23 -4.87 12.04 21.05
C TYR A 23 -3.76 12.99 21.50
N GLN A 24 -4.10 14.16 22.05
CA GLN A 24 -3.12 15.15 22.52
C GLN A 24 -2.22 14.57 23.63
N GLU A 25 -2.80 13.88 24.60
CA GLU A 25 -2.06 13.20 25.66
C GLU A 25 -1.10 12.15 25.09
N MET A 26 -1.61 11.21 24.32
CA MET A 26 -0.82 10.09 23.78
C MET A 26 0.25 10.58 22.80
N TYR A 27 -0.08 11.56 21.94
CA TYR A 27 0.89 12.14 21.02
C TYR A 27 2.03 12.83 21.79
N THR A 28 1.69 13.68 22.75
CA THR A 28 2.70 14.38 23.60
C THR A 28 3.60 13.39 24.33
N ARG A 29 3.02 12.35 24.94
CA ARG A 29 3.79 11.28 25.62
C ARG A 29 4.67 10.50 24.64
N SER A 30 4.15 10.19 23.44
CA SER A 30 4.90 9.42 22.44
C SER A 30 6.16 10.16 21.95
N ILE A 31 6.18 11.50 22.04
CA ILE A 31 7.32 12.34 21.68
C ILE A 31 8.24 12.58 22.90
N ASN A 32 7.68 12.99 24.04
CA ASN A 32 8.46 13.44 25.19
C ASN A 32 8.90 12.29 26.12
N GLU A 33 8.13 11.20 26.16
CA GLU A 33 8.37 10.02 27.00
C GLU A 33 8.42 8.74 26.13
N SER A 34 9.08 8.84 24.96
CA SER A 34 9.01 7.84 23.88
C SER A 34 9.30 6.42 24.33
N ASN A 35 10.33 6.19 25.17
CA ASN A 35 10.65 4.86 25.67
C ASN A 35 9.49 4.26 26.49
N ILE A 36 8.93 5.04 27.43
CA ILE A 36 7.84 4.59 28.30
C ILE A 36 6.60 4.32 27.45
N PHE A 37 6.27 5.24 26.52
CA PHE A 37 5.12 5.07 25.63
C PHE A 37 5.20 3.79 24.81
N TRP A 38 6.34 3.56 24.13
CA TRP A 38 6.47 2.39 23.27
C TRP A 38 6.63 1.09 24.04
N GLU A 39 7.18 1.12 25.26
CA GLU A 39 7.18 -0.03 26.18
C GLU A 39 5.75 -0.46 26.53
N GLU A 40 4.90 0.48 26.95
CA GLU A 40 3.49 0.22 27.25
C GLU A 40 2.72 -0.34 26.02
N GLN A 41 2.96 0.23 24.82
CA GLN A 41 2.33 -0.26 23.60
C GLN A 41 2.83 -1.68 23.24
N ALA A 42 4.11 -1.94 23.36
CA ALA A 42 4.70 -3.25 23.09
C ALA A 42 4.15 -4.33 24.02
N GLU A 43 4.00 -4.05 25.30
CA GLU A 43 3.38 -4.96 26.27
C GLU A 43 1.89 -5.18 26.01
N LYS A 44 1.18 -4.13 25.58
CA LYS A 44 -0.25 -4.18 25.31
C LYS A 44 -0.58 -4.97 24.04
N PHE A 45 0.19 -4.77 22.97
CA PHE A 45 -0.15 -5.28 21.65
C PHE A 45 0.51 -6.60 21.29
N LEU A 46 1.66 -6.95 21.89
CA LEU A 46 2.43 -8.14 21.53
C LEU A 46 2.63 -9.08 22.71
N THR A 47 2.73 -10.37 22.39
CA THR A 47 3.19 -11.43 23.29
C THR A 47 4.67 -11.71 23.00
N TRP A 48 5.48 -11.59 24.04
CA TRP A 48 6.92 -11.75 24.02
C TRP A 48 7.37 -13.05 24.68
N PHE A 49 8.33 -13.74 24.10
CA PHE A 49 9.00 -14.89 24.72
C PHE A 49 10.08 -14.42 25.72
N SER A 50 10.78 -13.36 25.38
CA SER A 50 11.62 -12.61 26.32
C SER A 50 11.58 -11.11 25.99
N LYS A 51 11.71 -10.27 27.05
CA LYS A 51 11.71 -8.82 26.90
C LYS A 51 13.07 -8.30 26.44
N TRP A 52 13.10 -7.05 26.06
CA TRP A 52 14.22 -6.27 25.54
C TRP A 52 15.14 -5.73 26.64
N ASP A 53 16.34 -5.37 26.24
CA ASP A 53 17.28 -4.62 27.11
C ASP A 53 16.98 -3.12 27.10
N SER A 54 16.53 -2.60 25.94
CA SER A 54 16.08 -1.22 25.76
C SER A 54 14.98 -1.16 24.70
N VAL A 55 14.12 -0.13 24.78
CA VAL A 55 12.98 0.00 23.87
C VAL A 55 13.41 0.39 22.46
N GLN A 56 14.34 1.34 22.36
CA GLN A 56 14.86 1.84 21.10
C GLN A 56 16.33 2.23 21.21
N GLN A 57 17.06 1.97 20.14
CA GLN A 57 18.41 2.44 19.90
C GLN A 57 18.49 2.86 18.45
N TRP A 58 18.58 4.14 18.17
CA TRP A 58 18.69 4.61 16.80
C TRP A 58 19.57 5.86 16.71
N ASP A 59 20.29 5.96 15.60
CA ASP A 59 21.17 7.05 15.25
C ASP A 59 21.14 7.24 13.73
N TYR A 60 20.62 8.36 13.28
CA TYR A 60 20.53 8.68 11.85
C TYR A 60 21.86 9.12 11.23
N ASP A 61 22.83 9.53 12.02
CA ASP A 61 24.16 9.87 11.50
C ASP A 61 24.96 8.59 11.14
N ASN A 62 24.82 7.55 11.96
CA ASN A 62 25.44 6.24 11.73
C ASN A 62 24.51 5.22 11.05
N LEU A 63 23.22 5.56 10.87
CA LEU A 63 22.17 4.72 10.29
C LEU A 63 21.99 3.37 11.02
N ASP A 64 22.19 3.37 12.34
CA ASP A 64 21.88 2.24 13.22
C ASP A 64 20.47 2.42 13.79
N ILE A 65 19.54 1.53 13.42
CA ILE A 65 18.12 1.61 13.80
C ILE A 65 17.71 0.27 14.38
N LYS A 66 17.43 0.24 15.69
CA LYS A 66 16.99 -0.95 16.41
C LYS A 66 15.82 -0.62 17.33
N TRP A 67 14.83 -1.51 17.34
CA TRP A 67 13.70 -1.45 18.26
C TRP A 67 13.57 -2.77 19.01
N PHE A 68 13.50 -2.69 20.34
CA PHE A 68 13.43 -3.83 21.26
C PHE A 68 14.61 -4.81 21.15
N PRO A 69 15.87 -4.32 21.11
CA PRO A 69 17.03 -5.20 20.95
C PRO A 69 17.06 -6.29 22.02
N ASN A 70 17.44 -7.50 21.58
CA ASN A 70 17.53 -8.75 22.35
C ASN A 70 16.19 -9.34 22.82
N ALA A 71 15.05 -8.69 22.52
CA ALA A 71 13.74 -9.31 22.77
C ALA A 71 13.48 -10.48 21.81
N LYS A 72 12.65 -11.44 22.24
CA LYS A 72 12.24 -12.62 21.47
C LYS A 72 10.74 -12.69 21.32
N LEU A 73 10.29 -12.93 20.12
CA LEU A 73 8.88 -13.17 19.76
C LEU A 73 8.79 -13.97 18.47
N ASN A 74 7.55 -14.23 18.02
CA ASN A 74 7.27 -14.74 16.69
C ASN A 74 6.01 -14.08 16.13
N VAL A 75 6.02 -13.69 14.86
CA VAL A 75 4.89 -13.01 14.20
C VAL A 75 3.70 -13.95 14.04
N SER A 76 3.92 -15.18 13.56
CA SER A 76 2.83 -16.17 13.43
C SER A 76 2.19 -16.48 14.78
N TYR A 77 2.99 -16.60 15.85
CA TYR A 77 2.46 -16.78 17.21
C TYR A 77 1.56 -15.61 17.63
N ASN A 78 1.98 -14.40 17.39
CA ASN A 78 1.22 -13.20 17.71
C ASN A 78 -0.06 -13.04 16.89
N CYS A 79 -0.06 -13.52 15.64
CA CYS A 79 -1.23 -13.48 14.76
C CYS A 79 -2.21 -14.63 15.00
N LEU A 80 -1.77 -15.77 15.54
CA LEU A 80 -2.57 -16.99 15.62
C LEU A 80 -2.62 -17.61 17.03
N ASP A 81 -1.49 -18.14 17.50
CA ASP A 81 -1.45 -19.01 18.71
C ASP A 81 -2.05 -18.33 19.94
N ARG A 82 -1.71 -17.06 20.19
CA ARG A 82 -2.20 -16.32 21.35
C ARG A 82 -3.72 -16.12 21.37
N HIS A 83 -4.36 -16.23 20.19
CA HIS A 83 -5.80 -16.07 20.04
C HIS A 83 -6.57 -17.38 20.24
N LEU A 84 -5.93 -18.55 20.17
CA LEU A 84 -6.60 -19.84 20.23
C LEU A 84 -7.32 -20.10 21.55
N LYS A 85 -6.90 -19.47 22.63
CA LYS A 85 -7.57 -19.63 23.92
C LYS A 85 -8.97 -19.00 23.96
N GLU A 86 -9.14 -17.84 23.34
CA GLU A 86 -10.35 -17.02 23.47
C GLU A 86 -11.14 -16.91 22.16
N ARG A 87 -10.50 -17.14 21.01
CA ARG A 87 -11.06 -16.91 19.66
C ARG A 87 -10.93 -18.12 18.74
N VAL A 88 -10.87 -19.32 19.32
CA VAL A 88 -10.61 -20.56 18.56
C VAL A 88 -11.55 -20.77 17.37
N ASP A 89 -12.85 -20.52 17.57
CA ASP A 89 -13.90 -20.68 16.55
C ASP A 89 -14.30 -19.36 15.87
N GLN A 90 -13.64 -18.24 16.23
CA GLN A 90 -13.86 -16.97 15.56
C GLN A 90 -13.27 -17.02 14.16
N VAL A 91 -14.01 -16.47 13.18
CA VAL A 91 -13.49 -16.27 11.82
C VAL A 91 -12.30 -15.32 11.88
N ALA A 92 -11.17 -15.75 11.32
CA ALA A 92 -9.97 -14.95 11.13
C ALA A 92 -9.97 -14.32 9.73
N ILE A 93 -10.21 -15.13 8.70
CA ILE A 93 -10.23 -14.69 7.31
C ILE A 93 -11.58 -15.01 6.68
N ILE A 94 -12.19 -14.00 6.07
CA ILE A 94 -13.28 -14.14 5.12
C ILE A 94 -12.63 -14.00 3.74
N TRP A 95 -12.69 -15.02 2.91
CA TRP A 95 -12.27 -14.92 1.54
C TRP A 95 -13.48 -14.79 0.63
N GLU A 96 -13.43 -13.84 -0.28
CA GLU A 96 -14.43 -13.62 -1.32
C GLU A 96 -13.74 -13.76 -2.67
N GLY A 97 -14.19 -14.72 -3.48
CA GLY A 97 -13.65 -15.02 -4.78
C GLY A 97 -13.96 -13.96 -5.84
N ASP A 98 -13.41 -14.13 -7.03
CA ASP A 98 -13.72 -13.29 -8.19
C ASP A 98 -15.21 -13.40 -8.56
N GLU A 99 -15.74 -14.63 -8.56
CA GLU A 99 -17.17 -14.89 -8.75
C GLU A 99 -17.97 -14.58 -7.47
N PRO A 100 -19.13 -13.88 -7.55
CA PRO A 100 -19.88 -13.40 -6.38
C PRO A 100 -20.39 -14.47 -5.42
N ASP A 101 -20.61 -15.70 -5.91
CA ASP A 101 -21.15 -16.81 -5.12
C ASP A 101 -20.06 -17.70 -4.49
N LEU A 102 -18.79 -17.32 -4.67
CA LEU A 102 -17.64 -18.07 -4.17
C LEU A 102 -17.02 -17.37 -2.99
N ASP A 103 -17.25 -17.91 -1.79
CA ASP A 103 -16.66 -17.41 -0.54
C ASP A 103 -16.23 -18.55 0.40
N LYS A 104 -15.36 -18.20 1.35
CA LYS A 104 -14.88 -19.11 2.37
C LYS A 104 -14.64 -18.37 3.69
N TYR A 105 -15.07 -18.99 4.79
CA TYR A 105 -14.82 -18.49 6.14
C TYR A 105 -13.83 -19.41 6.83
N ILE A 106 -12.74 -18.87 7.34
CA ILE A 106 -11.64 -19.61 7.96
C ILE A 106 -11.48 -19.12 9.39
N THR A 107 -11.65 -20.02 10.36
CA THR A 107 -11.48 -19.71 11.78
C THR A 107 -10.01 -19.60 12.18
N TYR A 108 -9.72 -18.99 13.33
CA TYR A 108 -8.35 -18.96 13.88
C TYR A 108 -7.77 -20.36 14.07
N LYS A 109 -8.59 -21.34 14.48
CA LYS A 109 -8.19 -22.75 14.61
C LYS A 109 -7.79 -23.36 13.28
N GLU A 110 -8.62 -23.18 12.27
CA GLU A 110 -8.35 -23.72 10.92
C GLU A 110 -7.12 -23.07 10.31
N LEU A 111 -7.02 -21.73 10.38
CA LEU A 111 -5.87 -21.00 9.88
C LEU A 111 -4.58 -21.42 10.59
N HIS A 112 -4.59 -21.56 11.91
CA HIS A 112 -3.45 -22.04 12.68
C HIS A 112 -3.03 -23.45 12.24
N ALA A 113 -3.99 -24.37 12.07
CA ALA A 113 -3.71 -25.73 11.64
C ALA A 113 -3.07 -25.76 10.24
N GLU A 114 -3.62 -24.99 9.28
CA GLU A 114 -3.08 -24.88 7.94
C GLU A 114 -1.67 -24.26 7.90
N VAL A 115 -1.44 -23.21 8.71
CA VAL A 115 -0.12 -22.58 8.84
C VAL A 115 0.89 -23.56 9.44
N CYS A 116 0.53 -24.32 10.46
CA CYS A 116 1.41 -25.35 11.05
C CYS A 116 1.77 -26.46 10.05
N LYS A 117 0.78 -26.97 9.30
CA LYS A 117 1.01 -27.95 8.24
C LYS A 117 1.98 -27.42 7.19
N PHE A 118 1.70 -26.20 6.67
CA PHE A 118 2.53 -25.63 5.62
C PHE A 118 3.93 -25.28 6.10
N ALA A 119 4.08 -24.82 7.32
CA ALA A 119 5.39 -24.64 7.97
C ALA A 119 6.19 -25.95 8.03
N ASN A 120 5.54 -27.07 8.34
CA ASN A 120 6.16 -28.39 8.31
C ASN A 120 6.51 -28.86 6.89
N VAL A 121 5.67 -28.54 5.89
CA VAL A 121 5.99 -28.79 4.48
C VAL A 121 7.26 -28.05 4.09
N LEU A 122 7.36 -26.75 4.38
CA LEU A 122 8.56 -25.95 4.09
C LEU A 122 9.80 -26.54 4.76
N LYS A 123 9.71 -26.91 6.05
CA LYS A 123 10.80 -27.55 6.80
C LYS A 123 11.22 -28.90 6.18
N SER A 124 10.27 -29.72 5.73
CA SER A 124 10.56 -31.02 5.09
C SER A 124 11.32 -30.86 3.76
N ARG A 125 11.21 -29.70 3.12
CA ARG A 125 11.95 -29.33 1.90
C ARG A 125 13.25 -28.60 2.19
N GLY A 126 13.64 -28.49 3.46
CA GLY A 126 14.92 -27.92 3.89
C GLY A 126 14.89 -26.43 4.21
N ALA A 127 13.72 -25.79 4.19
CA ALA A 127 13.59 -24.38 4.59
C ALA A 127 13.89 -24.20 6.09
N LYS A 128 14.65 -23.18 6.42
CA LYS A 128 15.10 -22.88 7.79
C LYS A 128 15.09 -21.36 8.03
N LYS A 129 15.29 -20.99 9.29
CA LYS A 129 15.43 -19.59 9.71
C LYS A 129 16.46 -18.87 8.84
N GLY A 130 16.06 -17.70 8.30
CA GLY A 130 16.88 -16.82 7.47
C GLY A 130 16.87 -17.15 5.97
N ASP A 131 16.32 -18.30 5.54
CA ASP A 131 16.13 -18.56 4.11
C ASP A 131 15.06 -17.62 3.53
N CYS A 132 15.27 -17.14 2.30
CA CYS A 132 14.30 -16.34 1.58
C CYS A 132 13.37 -17.21 0.71
N ILE A 133 12.08 -16.95 0.77
CA ILE A 133 11.02 -17.67 0.06
C ILE A 133 10.21 -16.68 -0.77
N SER A 134 10.15 -16.88 -2.09
CA SER A 134 9.32 -16.07 -2.98
C SER A 134 7.88 -16.58 -2.98
N ILE A 135 6.91 -15.66 -2.83
CA ILE A 135 5.47 -15.97 -2.88
C ILE A 135 4.88 -15.21 -4.06
N TYR A 136 4.49 -15.92 -5.12
CA TYR A 136 3.90 -15.39 -6.33
C TYR A 136 2.51 -16.00 -6.52
N MET A 137 1.50 -15.42 -5.82
CA MET A 137 0.20 -16.00 -5.59
C MET A 137 -0.94 -15.05 -5.98
N PRO A 138 -2.12 -15.59 -6.32
CA PRO A 138 -3.34 -14.77 -6.34
C PRO A 138 -3.82 -14.48 -4.92
N MET A 139 -4.86 -13.63 -4.79
CA MET A 139 -5.47 -13.28 -3.51
C MET A 139 -6.37 -14.40 -2.95
N VAL A 140 -5.75 -15.53 -2.62
CA VAL A 140 -6.39 -16.71 -2.02
C VAL A 140 -5.89 -16.92 -0.58
N PRO A 141 -6.65 -17.63 0.28
CA PRO A 141 -6.26 -17.86 1.67
C PRO A 141 -4.87 -18.50 1.84
N GLU A 142 -4.49 -19.34 0.90
CA GLU A 142 -3.20 -20.01 0.88
C GLU A 142 -2.01 -19.02 0.79
N ALA A 143 -2.23 -17.81 0.25
CA ALA A 143 -1.22 -16.74 0.28
C ALA A 143 -0.96 -16.26 1.72
N ALA A 144 -2.02 -16.07 2.52
CA ALA A 144 -1.91 -15.75 3.94
C ALA A 144 -1.25 -16.89 4.74
N VAL A 145 -1.62 -18.14 4.44
CA VAL A 145 -1.00 -19.33 5.04
C VAL A 145 0.50 -19.35 4.74
N ALA A 146 0.90 -19.09 3.50
CA ALA A 146 2.30 -19.06 3.08
C ALA A 146 3.10 -17.98 3.83
N MET A 147 2.59 -16.75 3.91
CA MET A 147 3.24 -15.67 4.65
C MET A 147 3.43 -16.01 6.13
N LEU A 148 2.38 -16.49 6.79
CA LEU A 148 2.40 -16.87 8.21
C LEU A 148 3.25 -18.12 8.49
N ALA A 149 3.31 -19.07 7.56
CA ALA A 149 4.17 -20.25 7.69
C ALA A 149 5.66 -19.89 7.59
N CYS A 150 6.03 -18.98 6.67
CA CYS A 150 7.40 -18.43 6.61
C CYS A 150 7.78 -17.79 7.94
N THR A 151 6.94 -16.90 8.47
CA THR A 151 7.23 -16.23 9.76
C THR A 151 7.27 -17.20 10.93
N ARG A 152 6.49 -18.30 10.87
CA ARG A 152 6.47 -19.32 11.93
C ARG A 152 7.80 -20.04 12.09
N ILE A 153 8.49 -20.33 10.98
CA ILE A 153 9.80 -20.99 10.97
C ILE A 153 10.98 -20.03 10.92
N GLY A 154 10.72 -18.73 10.90
CA GLY A 154 11.75 -17.69 10.82
C GLY A 154 12.36 -17.52 9.43
N ALA A 155 11.69 -18.00 8.38
CA ALA A 155 12.07 -17.71 7.00
C ALA A 155 11.61 -16.31 6.59
N ILE A 156 12.38 -15.65 5.73
CA ILE A 156 12.09 -14.33 5.17
C ILE A 156 11.21 -14.54 3.94
N HIS A 157 10.03 -13.93 3.90
CA HIS A 157 9.25 -13.99 2.67
C HIS A 157 9.45 -12.76 1.78
N SER A 158 9.39 -12.99 0.46
CA SER A 158 9.36 -11.97 -0.56
C SER A 158 8.12 -12.18 -1.41
N VAL A 159 7.05 -11.43 -1.11
CA VAL A 159 5.80 -11.54 -1.88
C VAL A 159 5.93 -10.72 -3.15
N VAL A 160 5.61 -11.35 -4.27
CA VAL A 160 5.61 -10.74 -5.59
C VAL A 160 4.18 -10.72 -6.10
N PHE A 161 3.70 -9.56 -6.53
CA PHE A 161 2.35 -9.42 -7.04
C PHE A 161 2.09 -10.37 -8.21
N GLY A 162 1.04 -11.22 -8.12
CA GLY A 162 0.72 -12.26 -9.09
C GLY A 162 0.45 -11.77 -10.51
N GLY A 163 0.34 -10.48 -10.69
CA GLY A 163 0.23 -9.86 -12.00
C GLY A 163 1.56 -9.39 -12.61
N PHE A 164 2.71 -9.53 -11.95
CA PHE A 164 4.00 -9.14 -12.54
C PHE A 164 4.47 -10.14 -13.61
N SER A 165 5.31 -9.65 -14.52
CA SER A 165 5.91 -10.48 -15.59
C SER A 165 6.94 -11.48 -15.04
N PRO A 166 7.24 -12.53 -15.80
CA PRO A 166 8.33 -13.47 -15.48
C PRO A 166 9.66 -12.78 -15.19
N GLU A 167 10.00 -11.74 -15.95
CA GLU A 167 11.25 -10.98 -15.78
C GLU A 167 11.28 -10.25 -14.44
N SER A 168 10.16 -9.61 -14.04
CA SER A 168 10.01 -9.01 -12.71
C SER A 168 10.16 -10.02 -11.57
N LEU A 169 9.60 -11.21 -11.73
CA LEU A 169 9.71 -12.28 -10.75
C LEU A 169 11.15 -12.79 -10.65
N LYS A 170 11.79 -13.06 -11.78
CA LYS A 170 13.20 -13.48 -11.88
C LYS A 170 14.13 -12.52 -11.14
N ASP A 171 14.00 -11.21 -11.42
CA ASP A 171 14.90 -10.22 -10.83
C ASP A 171 14.81 -10.20 -9.30
N ARG A 172 13.61 -10.39 -8.73
CA ARG A 172 13.39 -10.46 -7.29
C ARG A 172 13.93 -11.75 -6.67
N ILE A 173 13.75 -12.88 -7.33
CA ILE A 173 14.29 -14.17 -6.91
C ILE A 173 15.81 -14.12 -6.84
N LEU A 174 16.45 -13.56 -7.87
CA LEU A 174 17.91 -13.46 -7.94
C LEU A 174 18.47 -12.49 -6.91
N ASP A 175 17.84 -11.31 -6.73
CA ASP A 175 18.30 -10.29 -5.79
C ASP A 175 18.19 -10.76 -4.32
N SER A 176 17.15 -11.53 -3.99
CA SER A 176 16.93 -12.07 -2.64
C SER A 176 17.48 -13.48 -2.41
N ASP A 177 18.16 -14.08 -3.40
CA ASP A 177 18.65 -15.47 -3.38
C ASP A 177 17.60 -16.49 -2.89
N CYS A 178 16.36 -16.34 -3.37
CA CYS A 178 15.29 -17.27 -3.03
C CYS A 178 15.58 -18.65 -3.58
N LYS A 179 15.39 -19.68 -2.75
CA LYS A 179 15.54 -21.09 -3.10
C LYS A 179 14.21 -21.82 -3.24
N PHE A 180 13.15 -21.20 -2.79
CA PHE A 180 11.79 -21.72 -2.78
C PHE A 180 10.86 -20.70 -3.46
N VAL A 181 9.91 -21.22 -4.24
CA VAL A 181 8.83 -20.43 -4.82
C VAL A 181 7.50 -21.08 -4.46
N ILE A 182 6.55 -20.28 -4.03
CA ILE A 182 5.16 -20.69 -3.77
C ILE A 182 4.29 -19.98 -4.80
N THR A 183 3.50 -20.74 -5.56
CA THR A 183 2.66 -20.22 -6.64
C THR A 183 1.36 -21.00 -6.77
N ALA A 184 0.53 -20.68 -7.75
CA ALA A 184 -0.66 -21.44 -8.13
C ALA A 184 -0.56 -21.88 -9.60
N ASP A 185 -1.37 -22.86 -10.00
CA ASP A 185 -1.52 -23.22 -11.41
C ASP A 185 -1.89 -21.99 -12.24
N GLU A 186 -2.98 -21.34 -11.89
CA GLU A 186 -3.43 -20.04 -12.43
C GLU A 186 -4.00 -19.16 -11.31
N GLY A 187 -4.15 -17.87 -11.57
CA GLY A 187 -4.99 -16.95 -10.81
C GLY A 187 -6.25 -16.58 -11.59
N ILE A 188 -7.29 -16.11 -10.90
CA ILE A 188 -8.50 -15.57 -11.51
C ILE A 188 -8.63 -14.10 -11.12
N ARG A 189 -8.91 -13.23 -12.09
CA ARG A 189 -9.07 -11.80 -11.83
C ARG A 189 -9.97 -11.13 -12.87
N GLY A 190 -11.13 -10.65 -12.45
CA GLY A 190 -12.11 -10.00 -13.34
C GLY A 190 -12.59 -10.92 -14.46
N GLY A 191 -12.88 -12.18 -14.15
CA GLY A 191 -13.31 -13.20 -15.11
C GLY A 191 -12.21 -13.70 -16.06
N ARG A 192 -10.93 -13.32 -15.82
CA ARG A 192 -9.78 -13.74 -16.65
C ARG A 192 -8.80 -14.58 -15.85
N THR A 193 -8.15 -15.54 -16.50
CA THR A 193 -7.08 -16.33 -15.91
C THR A 193 -5.72 -15.65 -16.08
N VAL A 194 -4.85 -15.83 -15.08
CA VAL A 194 -3.45 -15.40 -15.09
C VAL A 194 -2.57 -16.66 -14.98
N PRO A 195 -1.69 -16.95 -15.94
CA PRO A 195 -0.93 -18.21 -16.00
C PRO A 195 0.28 -18.16 -15.04
N LEU A 196 0.03 -18.29 -13.73
CA LEU A 196 1.06 -18.07 -12.71
C LEU A 196 2.20 -19.09 -12.78
N LYS A 197 1.88 -20.38 -12.92
CA LYS A 197 2.93 -21.42 -13.01
C LYS A 197 3.77 -21.29 -14.28
N GLU A 198 3.16 -20.94 -15.40
CA GLU A 198 3.88 -20.67 -16.66
C GLU A 198 4.86 -19.49 -16.49
N ASN A 199 4.40 -18.39 -15.86
CA ASN A 199 5.27 -17.24 -15.54
C ASN A 199 6.42 -17.64 -14.60
N VAL A 200 6.18 -18.54 -13.63
CA VAL A 200 7.22 -19.06 -12.75
C VAL A 200 8.23 -19.87 -13.53
N ASP A 201 7.80 -20.78 -14.41
CA ASP A 201 8.70 -21.61 -15.20
C ASP A 201 9.60 -20.75 -16.11
N ASP A 202 9.03 -19.73 -16.75
CA ASP A 202 9.79 -18.78 -17.55
C ASP A 202 10.85 -18.04 -16.73
N ALA A 203 10.47 -17.55 -15.55
CA ALA A 203 11.39 -16.88 -14.64
C ALA A 203 12.52 -17.81 -14.17
N LEU A 204 12.17 -19.05 -13.80
CA LEU A 204 13.10 -20.02 -13.25
C LEU A 204 14.08 -20.58 -14.26
N SER A 205 13.81 -20.45 -15.57
CA SER A 205 14.80 -20.77 -16.62
C SER A 205 16.15 -20.04 -16.43
N LYS A 206 16.14 -18.93 -15.67
CA LYS A 206 17.30 -18.08 -15.35
C LYS A 206 17.64 -18.04 -13.86
N CYS A 207 16.98 -18.86 -13.01
CA CYS A 207 17.17 -18.89 -11.56
C CYS A 207 17.62 -20.28 -11.07
N PRO A 208 18.87 -20.67 -11.29
CA PRO A 208 19.34 -22.04 -11.07
C PRO A 208 19.35 -22.47 -9.59
N ASN A 209 19.27 -21.53 -8.64
CA ASN A 209 19.31 -21.80 -7.21
C ASN A 209 17.95 -22.25 -6.64
N VAL A 210 16.86 -22.06 -7.38
CA VAL A 210 15.52 -22.50 -6.95
C VAL A 210 15.38 -24.01 -7.16
N HIS A 211 15.23 -24.74 -6.08
CA HIS A 211 15.13 -26.20 -6.08
C HIS A 211 13.75 -26.72 -5.66
N THR A 212 12.83 -25.85 -5.21
CA THR A 212 11.49 -26.26 -4.78
C THR A 212 10.45 -25.24 -5.23
N VAL A 213 9.44 -25.71 -5.95
CA VAL A 213 8.24 -24.91 -6.32
C VAL A 213 7.01 -25.62 -5.75
N ILE A 214 6.28 -24.92 -4.88
CA ILE A 214 5.03 -25.44 -4.31
C ILE A 214 3.86 -24.79 -5.04
N VAL A 215 3.03 -25.62 -5.67
CA VAL A 215 1.95 -25.18 -6.56
C VAL A 215 0.59 -25.45 -5.94
N ILE A 216 -0.21 -24.41 -5.74
CA ILE A 216 -1.60 -24.50 -5.31
C ILE A 216 -2.50 -24.75 -6.53
N GLN A 217 -3.36 -25.77 -6.45
CA GLN A 217 -4.36 -26.03 -7.47
C GLN A 217 -5.55 -25.07 -7.26
N ARG A 218 -5.58 -23.97 -8.05
CA ARG A 218 -6.66 -22.97 -7.97
C ARG A 218 -7.72 -23.20 -9.04
N THR A 219 -7.33 -23.46 -10.27
CA THR A 219 -8.26 -23.68 -11.41
C THR A 219 -8.34 -25.15 -11.82
N GLY A 220 -7.33 -25.92 -11.53
CA GLY A 220 -7.21 -27.32 -11.98
C GLY A 220 -6.76 -27.47 -13.43
N LYS A 221 -6.15 -26.40 -14.00
CA LYS A 221 -5.58 -26.46 -15.35
C LYS A 221 -4.39 -27.42 -15.42
N ASP A 222 -4.28 -28.11 -16.53
CA ASP A 222 -3.07 -28.85 -16.86
C ASP A 222 -1.90 -27.89 -17.08
N ILE A 223 -0.83 -28.09 -16.32
CA ILE A 223 0.38 -27.26 -16.33
C ILE A 223 1.61 -28.11 -16.64
N VAL A 224 2.67 -27.46 -17.14
CA VAL A 224 4.00 -28.07 -17.25
C VAL A 224 4.50 -28.42 -15.85
N TRP A 225 5.11 -29.62 -15.71
CA TRP A 225 5.50 -30.14 -14.41
C TRP A 225 6.94 -30.68 -14.43
N ASP A 226 7.73 -30.23 -13.49
CA ASP A 226 9.09 -30.72 -13.23
C ASP A 226 9.09 -31.59 -11.97
N ASN A 227 9.21 -32.92 -12.16
CA ASN A 227 9.14 -33.90 -11.08
C ASN A 227 10.26 -33.78 -10.03
N GLU A 228 11.38 -33.14 -10.34
CA GLU A 228 12.49 -32.94 -9.40
C GLU A 228 12.29 -31.72 -8.51
N ARG A 229 11.49 -30.73 -8.98
CA ARG A 229 11.35 -29.41 -8.38
C ARG A 229 9.95 -29.15 -7.85
N ASP A 230 8.91 -29.51 -8.60
CA ASP A 230 7.52 -29.10 -8.38
C ASP A 230 6.77 -30.05 -7.44
N ILE A 231 5.91 -29.48 -6.59
CA ILE A 231 5.13 -30.22 -5.60
C ILE A 231 3.73 -29.61 -5.53
N TRP A 232 2.69 -30.45 -5.58
CA TRP A 232 1.35 -30.01 -5.28
C TRP A 232 1.19 -29.67 -3.79
N TYR A 233 0.69 -28.47 -3.51
CA TYR A 233 0.38 -28.01 -2.16
C TYR A 233 -0.55 -28.98 -1.44
N GLN A 234 -1.65 -29.39 -2.09
CA GLN A 234 -2.67 -30.24 -1.51
C GLN A 234 -2.10 -31.60 -1.08
N ASP A 235 -1.25 -32.21 -1.90
CA ASP A 235 -0.62 -33.50 -1.60
C ASP A 235 0.35 -33.38 -0.43
N ALA A 236 1.19 -32.34 -0.44
CA ALA A 236 2.13 -32.07 0.65
C ALA A 236 1.42 -31.79 1.99
N MET A 237 0.29 -31.09 1.94
CA MET A 237 -0.51 -30.75 3.11
C MET A 237 -1.28 -31.94 3.71
N ALA A 238 -1.64 -32.94 2.88
CA ALA A 238 -2.42 -34.09 3.33
C ALA A 238 -1.71 -34.89 4.43
N GLU A 239 -0.39 -35.04 4.34
CA GLU A 239 0.44 -35.81 5.28
C GLU A 239 1.08 -34.94 6.39
N ALA A 240 0.98 -33.62 6.28
CA ALA A 240 1.68 -32.71 7.19
C ALA A 240 0.99 -32.62 8.58
N SER A 241 1.82 -32.59 9.63
CA SER A 241 1.35 -32.42 11.01
C SER A 241 0.78 -31.00 11.26
N THR A 242 -0.32 -30.93 11.99
CA THR A 242 -0.92 -29.67 12.49
C THR A 242 -0.17 -29.09 13.69
N HIS A 243 0.90 -29.73 14.16
CA HIS A 243 1.74 -29.24 15.24
C HIS A 243 3.09 -28.79 14.70
N CYS A 244 3.37 -27.49 14.81
CA CYS A 244 4.63 -26.89 14.47
C CYS A 244 4.92 -25.72 15.44
N PRO A 245 5.75 -25.89 16.46
CA PRO A 245 6.10 -24.81 17.39
C PRO A 245 6.70 -23.61 16.63
N ALA A 246 6.28 -22.41 17.03
CA ALA A 246 6.83 -21.18 16.46
C ALA A 246 8.27 -20.96 16.92
N VAL A 247 9.16 -20.63 15.97
CA VAL A 247 10.58 -20.40 16.24
C VAL A 247 10.75 -19.06 16.96
N GLU A 248 11.58 -19.01 18.00
CA GLU A 248 11.96 -17.75 18.65
C GLU A 248 12.81 -16.89 17.72
N MET A 249 12.29 -15.70 17.41
CA MET A 249 12.96 -14.71 16.56
C MET A 249 13.46 -13.55 17.40
N ASP A 250 14.62 -13.02 17.07
CA ASP A 250 15.06 -11.73 17.60
C ASP A 250 14.15 -10.62 17.07
N ALA A 251 13.93 -9.59 17.88
CA ALA A 251 13.12 -8.42 17.49
C ALA A 251 13.56 -7.79 16.17
N GLU A 252 14.88 -7.77 15.92
CA GLU A 252 15.49 -7.21 14.71
C GLU A 252 15.80 -8.25 13.61
N ASP A 253 15.44 -9.53 13.81
CA ASP A 253 15.53 -10.50 12.71
C ASP A 253 14.68 -10.04 11.52
N PRO A 254 15.17 -10.21 10.28
CA PRO A 254 14.40 -9.92 9.07
C PRO A 254 13.07 -10.67 9.03
N LEU A 255 12.00 -9.95 8.70
CA LEU A 255 10.66 -10.52 8.54
C LEU A 255 10.33 -10.76 7.07
N PHE A 256 10.46 -9.71 6.27
CA PHE A 256 10.21 -9.79 4.84
C PHE A 256 11.02 -8.77 4.04
N ILE A 257 11.13 -9.05 2.75
CA ILE A 257 11.66 -8.14 1.73
C ILE A 257 10.54 -7.82 0.76
N LEU A 258 10.22 -6.55 0.58
CA LEU A 258 9.23 -6.12 -0.39
C LEU A 258 9.83 -5.13 -1.37
N TYR A 259 9.76 -5.47 -2.66
CA TYR A 259 10.38 -4.69 -3.73
C TYR A 259 9.48 -3.54 -4.18
N THR A 260 10.06 -2.34 -4.19
CA THR A 260 9.44 -1.14 -4.73
C THR A 260 10.14 -0.68 -6.01
N SER A 261 9.41 0.01 -6.90
CA SER A 261 10.01 0.63 -8.07
C SER A 261 10.94 1.76 -7.64
N GLY A 262 12.20 1.67 -8.04
CA GLY A 262 13.19 2.75 -7.81
C GLY A 262 13.16 3.81 -8.91
N SER A 263 13.52 5.04 -8.59
CA SER A 263 13.74 6.12 -9.57
C SER A 263 14.83 5.78 -10.60
N THR A 264 15.77 4.91 -10.22
CA THR A 264 16.90 4.45 -11.08
C THR A 264 16.56 3.24 -11.96
N GLY A 265 15.31 2.76 -11.96
CA GLY A 265 14.87 1.62 -12.77
C GLY A 265 15.08 0.24 -12.15
N LYS A 266 16.06 0.04 -11.25
CA LYS A 266 16.26 -1.23 -10.55
C LYS A 266 15.39 -1.25 -9.26
N PRO A 267 14.57 -2.29 -9.03
CA PRO A 267 13.77 -2.40 -7.82
C PRO A 267 14.61 -2.33 -6.54
N LYS A 268 14.05 -1.78 -5.46
CA LYS A 268 14.64 -1.73 -4.12
C LYS A 268 13.96 -2.76 -3.23
N GLY A 269 14.70 -3.68 -2.65
CA GLY A 269 14.20 -4.60 -1.63
C GLY A 269 14.11 -3.91 -0.26
N VAL A 270 12.93 -3.44 0.12
CA VAL A 270 12.69 -2.84 1.45
C VAL A 270 12.67 -3.95 2.49
N LEU A 271 13.58 -3.88 3.47
CA LEU A 271 13.69 -4.88 4.54
C LEU A 271 13.01 -4.38 5.82
N HIS A 272 12.04 -5.14 6.31
CA HIS A 272 11.41 -4.92 7.61
C HIS A 272 11.84 -5.97 8.65
N SER A 273 12.00 -5.52 9.90
CA SER A 273 12.29 -6.39 11.05
C SER A 273 11.01 -6.95 11.69
N THR A 274 11.19 -7.94 12.55
CA THR A 274 10.11 -8.75 13.12
C THR A 274 9.22 -7.97 14.10
N ALA A 275 9.79 -7.41 15.17
CA ALA A 275 8.99 -6.86 16.28
C ALA A 275 8.45 -5.47 16.00
N GLY A 276 9.32 -4.54 15.60
CA GLY A 276 8.93 -3.15 15.41
C GLY A 276 7.86 -2.99 14.34
N TYR A 277 8.01 -3.71 13.22
CA TYR A 277 7.01 -3.71 12.17
C TYR A 277 5.65 -4.25 12.65
N LEU A 278 5.63 -5.41 13.34
CA LEU A 278 4.38 -6.01 13.80
C LEU A 278 3.66 -5.12 14.82
N LEU A 279 4.40 -4.53 15.77
CA LEU A 279 3.84 -3.58 16.72
C LEU A 279 3.18 -2.41 16.00
N TYR A 280 3.89 -1.83 15.02
CA TYR A 280 3.43 -0.65 14.32
C TYR A 280 2.20 -0.93 13.44
N ALA A 281 2.19 -2.06 12.73
CA ALA A 281 1.04 -2.51 11.97
C ALA A 281 -0.19 -2.77 12.88
N ALA A 282 0.02 -3.38 14.04
CA ALA A 282 -1.06 -3.68 14.99
C ALA A 282 -1.66 -2.40 15.60
N ILE A 283 -0.81 -1.49 16.11
CA ILE A 283 -1.28 -0.26 16.76
C ILE A 283 -1.99 0.69 15.79
N THR A 284 -1.45 0.83 14.57
CA THR A 284 -2.06 1.68 13.54
C THR A 284 -3.38 1.08 13.05
N HIS A 285 -3.44 -0.24 12.77
CA HIS A 285 -4.71 -0.90 12.45
C HIS A 285 -5.76 -0.68 13.55
N LYS A 286 -5.38 -0.86 14.81
CA LYS A 286 -6.33 -0.74 15.95
C LYS A 286 -6.90 0.66 16.09
N TYR A 287 -6.07 1.70 16.04
CA TYR A 287 -6.50 3.06 16.36
C TYR A 287 -6.95 3.86 15.14
N VAL A 288 -6.32 3.69 13.98
CA VAL A 288 -6.72 4.41 12.76
C VAL A 288 -8.07 3.93 12.25
N PHE A 289 -8.33 2.63 12.31
CA PHE A 289 -9.63 2.09 11.92
C PHE A 289 -10.58 1.88 13.11
N ASP A 290 -10.19 2.34 14.32
CA ASP A 290 -11.00 2.20 15.53
C ASP A 290 -11.65 0.81 15.61
N TYR A 291 -10.80 -0.24 15.39
CA TYR A 291 -11.25 -1.60 15.24
C TYR A 291 -11.83 -2.15 16.56
N HIS A 292 -13.10 -2.45 16.58
CA HIS A 292 -13.80 -3.10 17.70
C HIS A 292 -13.96 -4.60 17.48
N GLU A 293 -14.14 -5.32 18.59
CA GLU A 293 -14.40 -6.75 18.52
C GLU A 293 -15.68 -7.03 17.71
N ASN A 294 -15.61 -8.03 16.85
CA ASN A 294 -16.62 -8.43 15.89
C ASN A 294 -16.78 -7.56 14.65
N ASP A 295 -16.13 -6.42 14.54
CA ASP A 295 -16.09 -5.69 13.27
C ASP A 295 -15.49 -6.58 12.17
N ILE A 296 -16.01 -6.44 10.96
CA ILE A 296 -15.43 -7.00 9.75
C ILE A 296 -14.66 -5.88 9.04
N TYR A 297 -13.37 -6.09 8.95
CA TYR A 297 -12.44 -5.17 8.34
C TYR A 297 -12.09 -5.64 6.93
N TRP A 298 -12.19 -4.76 5.94
CA TRP A 298 -11.84 -5.06 4.57
C TRP A 298 -10.90 -4.02 3.98
N CYS A 299 -9.71 -4.47 3.62
CA CYS A 299 -8.76 -3.75 2.80
C CYS A 299 -8.72 -4.38 1.41
N THR A 300 -8.93 -3.59 0.35
CA THR A 300 -9.00 -4.06 -1.04
C THR A 300 -7.65 -4.20 -1.72
N ALA A 301 -6.55 -4.01 -0.98
CA ALA A 301 -5.20 -4.17 -1.51
C ALA A 301 -4.88 -5.65 -1.80
N ASP A 302 -3.75 -5.86 -2.46
CA ASP A 302 -3.17 -7.18 -2.71
C ASP A 302 -2.00 -7.43 -1.74
N VAL A 303 -1.78 -8.69 -1.35
CA VAL A 303 -0.64 -9.07 -0.49
C VAL A 303 0.72 -8.84 -1.15
N GLY A 304 0.77 -8.68 -2.46
CA GLY A 304 1.97 -8.25 -3.20
C GLY A 304 2.41 -6.80 -2.92
N TRP A 305 1.63 -6.05 -2.13
CA TRP A 305 1.95 -4.68 -1.69
C TRP A 305 2.04 -4.60 -0.17
N VAL A 306 2.77 -3.59 0.33
CA VAL A 306 2.91 -3.40 1.79
C VAL A 306 1.56 -3.21 2.47
N THR A 307 0.58 -2.62 1.78
CA THR A 307 -0.78 -2.45 2.32
C THR A 307 -1.43 -3.80 2.63
N GLY A 308 -1.24 -4.79 1.78
CA GLY A 308 -1.70 -6.16 2.03
C GLY A 308 -0.98 -6.81 3.22
N HIS A 309 0.34 -6.61 3.33
CA HIS A 309 1.11 -7.10 4.47
C HIS A 309 0.60 -6.49 5.79
N SER A 310 0.58 -5.17 5.88
CA SER A 310 0.27 -4.46 7.14
C SER A 310 -1.20 -4.51 7.50
N TYR A 311 -2.10 -4.40 6.50
CA TYR A 311 -3.53 -4.16 6.75
C TYR A 311 -4.49 -5.19 6.12
N ILE A 312 -3.99 -6.32 5.62
CA ILE A 312 -4.82 -7.52 5.39
C ILE A 312 -4.37 -8.62 6.35
N ILE A 313 -3.06 -8.84 6.49
CA ILE A 313 -2.51 -9.98 7.22
C ILE A 313 -2.08 -9.58 8.63
N TYR A 314 -0.96 -8.85 8.79
CA TYR A 314 -0.28 -8.75 10.07
C TYR A 314 -0.99 -7.88 11.10
N GLY A 315 -1.39 -6.67 10.77
CA GLY A 315 -2.10 -5.77 11.69
C GLY A 315 -3.44 -6.34 12.15
N PRO A 316 -4.34 -6.72 11.23
CA PRO A 316 -5.63 -7.31 11.58
C PRO A 316 -5.50 -8.60 12.40
N LEU A 317 -4.73 -9.60 11.94
CA LEU A 317 -4.60 -10.88 12.63
C LEU A 317 -3.90 -10.75 13.99
N CYS A 318 -2.91 -9.86 14.11
CA CYS A 318 -2.30 -9.53 15.39
C CYS A 318 -3.32 -8.97 16.39
N ASN A 319 -4.32 -8.23 15.93
CA ASN A 319 -5.41 -7.72 16.76
C ASN A 319 -6.57 -8.70 16.98
N GLY A 320 -6.47 -9.93 16.51
CA GLY A 320 -7.56 -10.91 16.61
C GLY A 320 -8.78 -10.53 15.77
N ALA A 321 -8.57 -9.82 14.67
CA ALA A 321 -9.63 -9.30 13.82
C ALA A 321 -10.19 -10.33 12.84
N LYS A 322 -11.38 -10.01 12.28
CA LYS A 322 -11.93 -10.65 11.09
C LYS A 322 -11.54 -9.83 9.89
N THR A 323 -10.58 -10.32 9.10
CA THR A 323 -10.11 -9.64 7.89
C THR A 323 -10.71 -10.26 6.64
N LEU A 324 -11.11 -9.43 5.66
CA LEU A 324 -11.64 -9.89 4.39
C LEU A 324 -10.57 -9.79 3.30
N MET A 325 -10.30 -10.92 2.64
CA MET A 325 -9.45 -11.04 1.47
C MET A 325 -10.32 -11.16 0.21
N PHE A 326 -10.05 -10.35 -0.79
CA PHE A 326 -10.83 -10.29 -2.02
C PHE A 326 -9.95 -10.61 -3.24
N GLU A 327 -10.31 -11.66 -3.99
CA GLU A 327 -9.60 -12.09 -5.20
C GLU A 327 -9.98 -11.27 -6.44
N GLY A 328 -11.20 -10.71 -6.45
CA GLY A 328 -11.77 -10.05 -7.61
C GLY A 328 -11.29 -8.63 -7.89
N VAL A 329 -12.04 -7.94 -8.75
CA VAL A 329 -11.83 -6.53 -9.09
C VAL A 329 -13.11 -5.71 -8.84
N PRO A 330 -13.03 -4.38 -8.67
CA PRO A 330 -14.18 -3.56 -8.28
C PRO A 330 -15.32 -3.52 -9.32
N THR A 331 -15.02 -3.85 -10.58
CA THR A 331 -15.95 -3.70 -11.72
C THR A 331 -16.39 -5.02 -12.36
N TYR A 332 -16.09 -6.17 -11.73
CA TYR A 332 -16.53 -7.48 -12.23
C TYR A 332 -17.42 -8.19 -11.19
N PRO A 333 -18.58 -8.71 -11.58
CA PRO A 333 -19.19 -8.67 -12.94
C PRO A 333 -19.71 -7.29 -13.34
N ASP A 334 -19.97 -6.38 -12.40
CA ASP A 334 -20.32 -4.98 -12.64
C ASP A 334 -19.79 -4.04 -11.55
N ALA A 335 -20.00 -2.73 -11.70
CA ALA A 335 -19.47 -1.71 -10.79
C ALA A 335 -20.13 -1.71 -9.38
N SER A 336 -21.09 -2.58 -9.10
CA SER A 336 -21.63 -2.76 -7.75
C SER A 336 -20.87 -3.80 -6.92
N ARG A 337 -19.87 -4.47 -7.48
CA ARG A 337 -19.19 -5.61 -6.86
C ARG A 337 -18.68 -5.31 -5.45
N PHE A 338 -17.99 -4.20 -5.23
CA PHE A 338 -17.52 -3.83 -3.89
C PHE A 338 -18.68 -3.65 -2.91
N TRP A 339 -19.74 -3.04 -3.35
CA TRP A 339 -20.90 -2.75 -2.50
C TRP A 339 -21.72 -4.00 -2.19
N GLN A 340 -21.76 -4.97 -3.11
CA GLN A 340 -22.30 -6.31 -2.84
C GLN A 340 -21.50 -7.06 -1.79
N VAL A 341 -20.16 -6.98 -1.82
CA VAL A 341 -19.30 -7.56 -0.79
C VAL A 341 -19.55 -6.91 0.58
N VAL A 342 -19.67 -5.56 0.61
CA VAL A 342 -20.02 -4.83 1.83
C VAL A 342 -21.35 -5.30 2.40
N GLU A 343 -22.37 -5.42 1.57
CA GLU A 343 -23.71 -5.87 1.97
C GLU A 343 -23.72 -7.32 2.43
N LYS A 344 -23.10 -8.23 1.65
CA LYS A 344 -23.03 -9.67 1.91
C LYS A 344 -22.38 -9.97 3.25
N HIS A 345 -21.21 -9.41 3.49
CA HIS A 345 -20.41 -9.70 4.68
C HIS A 345 -20.62 -8.71 5.83
N LYS A 346 -21.46 -7.68 5.66
CA LYS A 346 -21.69 -6.64 6.67
C LYS A 346 -20.40 -5.95 7.12
N VAL A 347 -19.60 -5.54 6.14
CA VAL A 347 -18.31 -4.88 6.36
C VAL A 347 -18.49 -3.59 7.17
N ASN A 348 -17.66 -3.40 8.20
CA ASN A 348 -17.67 -2.23 9.08
C ASN A 348 -16.62 -1.18 8.70
N THR A 349 -15.46 -1.63 8.23
CA THR A 349 -14.38 -0.77 7.77
C THR A 349 -14.01 -1.13 6.33
N PHE A 350 -14.02 -0.14 5.45
CA PHE A 350 -13.68 -0.29 4.04
C PHE A 350 -12.49 0.60 3.68
N TYR A 351 -11.35 -0.01 3.32
CA TYR A 351 -10.08 0.65 3.05
C TYR A 351 -9.61 0.35 1.63
N THR A 352 -9.52 1.38 0.79
CA THR A 352 -9.25 1.21 -0.65
C THR A 352 -8.40 2.34 -1.23
N ALA A 353 -8.01 2.22 -2.50
CA ALA A 353 -7.22 3.24 -3.19
C ALA A 353 -8.10 4.30 -3.88
N PRO A 354 -7.70 5.57 -3.91
CA PRO A 354 -8.38 6.63 -4.65
C PRO A 354 -8.64 6.30 -6.13
N THR A 355 -7.73 5.59 -6.78
CA THR A 355 -7.94 5.09 -8.17
C THR A 355 -9.19 4.22 -8.29
N ALA A 356 -9.44 3.31 -7.34
CA ALA A 356 -10.65 2.49 -7.34
C ALA A 356 -11.92 3.34 -7.10
N ILE A 357 -11.82 4.33 -6.20
CA ILE A 357 -12.92 5.27 -5.91
C ILE A 357 -13.28 6.05 -7.17
N ARG A 358 -12.30 6.68 -7.85
CA ARG A 358 -12.53 7.42 -9.09
C ARG A 358 -13.13 6.55 -10.20
N ALA A 359 -12.61 5.34 -10.38
CA ALA A 359 -13.13 4.40 -11.37
C ALA A 359 -14.60 4.04 -11.11
N LEU A 360 -15.00 3.88 -9.85
CA LEU A 360 -16.39 3.58 -9.48
C LEU A 360 -17.29 4.83 -9.55
N MET A 361 -16.76 6.00 -9.17
CA MET A 361 -17.45 7.29 -9.31
C MET A 361 -17.86 7.55 -10.76
N CYS A 362 -16.97 7.31 -11.73
CA CYS A 362 -17.27 7.44 -13.17
C CYS A 362 -18.35 6.47 -13.69
N LYS A 363 -18.64 5.38 -12.97
CA LYS A 363 -19.69 4.42 -13.36
C LYS A 363 -21.09 4.83 -12.90
N GLY A 364 -21.20 5.82 -12.00
CA GLY A 364 -22.46 6.34 -11.50
C GLY A 364 -22.83 5.84 -10.11
N GLU A 365 -23.66 6.64 -9.43
CA GLU A 365 -24.09 6.39 -8.05
C GLU A 365 -25.09 5.25 -7.90
N GLU A 366 -25.79 4.90 -8.97
CA GLU A 366 -26.80 3.83 -8.96
C GLU A 366 -26.22 2.48 -8.58
N PHE A 367 -24.97 2.21 -8.94
CA PHE A 367 -24.27 0.99 -8.54
C PHE A 367 -24.01 0.93 -7.03
N VAL A 368 -23.80 2.07 -6.40
CA VAL A 368 -23.63 2.19 -4.95
C VAL A 368 -24.98 2.09 -4.25
N LYS A 369 -25.95 2.88 -4.71
CA LYS A 369 -27.25 3.08 -4.03
C LYS A 369 -28.16 1.86 -4.02
N LYS A 370 -27.97 0.90 -4.94
CA LYS A 370 -28.77 -0.33 -4.99
C LYS A 370 -28.42 -1.38 -3.92
N THR A 371 -27.39 -1.13 -3.09
CA THR A 371 -26.92 -2.04 -2.05
C THR A 371 -27.04 -1.44 -0.66
N ASN A 372 -27.16 -2.29 0.37
CA ASN A 372 -27.20 -1.85 1.77
C ASN A 372 -25.77 -1.71 2.33
N ARG A 373 -25.42 -0.51 2.79
CA ARG A 373 -24.11 -0.19 3.37
C ARG A 373 -24.20 0.33 4.82
N GLU A 374 -25.33 0.11 5.49
CA GLU A 374 -25.54 0.55 6.88
C GLU A 374 -24.51 0.00 7.86
N SER A 375 -23.91 -1.16 7.54
CA SER A 375 -22.83 -1.76 8.34
C SER A 375 -21.54 -0.95 8.34
N LEU A 376 -21.28 -0.15 7.28
CA LEU A 376 -20.08 0.68 7.20
C LEU A 376 -20.06 1.72 8.34
N ARG A 377 -18.92 1.80 9.01
CA ARG A 377 -18.65 2.71 10.11
C ARG A 377 -17.47 3.62 9.80
N ILE A 378 -16.47 3.10 9.11
CA ILE A 378 -15.24 3.82 8.74
C ILE A 378 -14.90 3.53 7.28
N LEU A 379 -14.51 4.58 6.58
CA LEU A 379 -13.90 4.52 5.27
C LEU A 379 -12.41 4.86 5.37
N GLY A 380 -11.61 4.41 4.42
CA GLY A 380 -10.21 4.78 4.38
C GLY A 380 -9.66 4.84 2.96
N THR A 381 -8.60 5.63 2.77
CA THR A 381 -7.89 5.79 1.51
C THR A 381 -6.40 5.56 1.66
N VAL A 382 -5.77 4.99 0.62
CA VAL A 382 -4.35 4.60 0.64
C VAL A 382 -3.72 4.61 -0.75
N GLY A 383 -2.42 4.86 -0.78
CA GLY A 383 -1.53 4.58 -1.91
C GLY A 383 -1.24 5.78 -2.80
N GLU A 384 -2.11 6.77 -2.81
CA GLU A 384 -1.95 8.05 -3.52
C GLU A 384 -2.79 9.14 -2.84
N PRO A 385 -2.49 10.43 -3.06
CA PRO A 385 -3.37 11.51 -2.61
C PRO A 385 -4.75 11.39 -3.26
N ILE A 386 -5.81 11.60 -2.47
CA ILE A 386 -7.17 11.69 -2.99
C ILE A 386 -7.52 13.15 -3.26
N ASN A 387 -8.06 13.44 -4.44
CA ASN A 387 -8.56 14.78 -4.73
C ASN A 387 -9.86 15.06 -3.97
N PRO A 388 -10.14 16.34 -3.62
CA PRO A 388 -11.29 16.71 -2.81
C PRO A 388 -12.63 16.22 -3.36
N GLU A 389 -12.83 16.21 -4.68
CA GLU A 389 -14.07 15.77 -5.32
C GLU A 389 -14.33 14.27 -5.08
N ALA A 390 -13.34 13.40 -5.33
CA ALA A 390 -13.47 11.97 -5.06
C ALA A 390 -13.62 11.70 -3.55
N TRP A 391 -12.98 12.50 -2.69
CA TRP A 391 -13.14 12.44 -1.25
C TRP A 391 -14.58 12.76 -0.84
N GLU A 392 -15.18 13.85 -1.37
CA GLU A 392 -16.56 14.27 -1.12
C GLU A 392 -17.55 13.21 -1.61
N TRP A 393 -17.35 12.67 -2.82
CA TRP A 393 -18.16 11.59 -3.34
C TRP A 393 -18.09 10.34 -2.44
N TYR A 394 -16.89 9.98 -2.01
CA TYR A 394 -16.66 8.83 -1.13
C TYR A 394 -17.37 9.02 0.22
N TYR A 395 -17.29 10.23 0.78
CA TYR A 395 -17.96 10.58 2.04
C TYR A 395 -19.49 10.57 1.91
N HIS A 396 -20.02 11.26 0.90
CA HIS A 396 -21.48 11.45 0.77
C HIS A 396 -22.19 10.27 0.13
N VAL A 397 -21.62 9.66 -0.90
CA VAL A 397 -22.30 8.59 -1.67
C VAL A 397 -22.04 7.22 -1.07
N VAL A 398 -20.79 6.90 -0.75
CA VAL A 398 -20.45 5.58 -0.18
C VAL A 398 -20.73 5.55 1.33
N GLY A 399 -20.30 6.57 2.04
CA GLY A 399 -20.42 6.70 3.49
C GLY A 399 -21.75 7.27 3.98
N ASP A 400 -22.67 7.64 3.08
CA ASP A 400 -23.96 8.30 3.41
C ASP A 400 -23.80 9.53 4.34
N GLY A 401 -22.67 10.25 4.25
CA GLY A 401 -22.34 11.40 5.08
C GLY A 401 -22.12 11.09 6.58
N ARG A 402 -22.00 9.81 6.96
CA ARG A 402 -21.89 9.37 8.38
C ARG A 402 -20.58 8.66 8.71
N CYS A 403 -19.87 8.14 7.68
CA CYS A 403 -18.62 7.41 7.87
C CYS A 403 -17.43 8.35 7.70
N PRO A 404 -16.60 8.59 8.74
CA PRO A 404 -15.38 9.38 8.57
C PRO A 404 -14.40 8.66 7.65
N ILE A 405 -13.63 9.44 6.89
CA ILE A 405 -12.62 8.94 5.98
C ILE A 405 -11.24 9.06 6.63
N MET A 406 -10.57 7.92 6.79
CA MET A 406 -9.17 7.85 7.21
C MET A 406 -8.30 7.98 5.97
N ASP A 407 -7.92 9.21 5.62
CA ASP A 407 -6.98 9.50 4.54
C ASP A 407 -5.57 9.30 5.06
N THR A 408 -4.93 8.20 4.65
CA THR A 408 -3.69 7.74 5.26
C THR A 408 -2.49 8.02 4.36
N TRP A 409 -1.47 8.69 4.89
CA TRP A 409 -0.18 8.79 4.23
C TRP A 409 0.86 7.88 4.90
N TRP A 410 1.47 7.06 4.11
CA TRP A 410 2.58 6.17 4.46
C TRP A 410 3.18 5.50 3.21
N GLN A 411 4.25 4.77 3.39
CA GLN A 411 5.02 4.14 2.32
C GLN A 411 5.38 2.69 2.68
N THR A 412 5.88 1.91 1.71
CA THR A 412 6.46 0.59 1.99
C THR A 412 7.56 0.70 3.04
N GLU A 413 8.37 1.74 2.95
CA GLU A 413 9.49 2.05 3.82
C GLU A 413 9.07 2.35 5.27
N THR A 414 7.85 2.80 5.47
CA THR A 414 7.37 3.19 6.82
C THR A 414 6.69 2.07 7.60
N GLY A 415 6.31 0.98 6.92
CA GLY A 415 5.67 -0.19 7.52
C GLY A 415 4.23 0.00 8.00
N GLY A 416 3.78 1.23 8.18
CA GLY A 416 2.43 1.62 8.60
C GLY A 416 2.21 3.12 8.51
N HIS A 417 1.01 3.57 8.91
CA HIS A 417 0.55 4.97 8.78
C HIS A 417 1.41 5.93 9.60
N LEU A 418 1.90 7.02 8.97
CA LEU A 418 2.63 8.08 9.67
C LEU A 418 1.80 9.34 9.86
N ILE A 419 1.01 9.73 8.87
CA ILE A 419 0.11 10.89 8.94
C ILE A 419 -1.28 10.40 8.56
N THR A 420 -2.26 10.60 9.46
CA THR A 420 -3.61 10.04 9.30
C THR A 420 -4.56 10.62 10.33
N PRO A 421 -5.84 10.83 10.01
CA PRO A 421 -6.85 11.14 11.02
C PRO A 421 -7.13 9.94 11.94
N LEU A 422 -7.70 10.22 13.10
CA LEU A 422 -8.29 9.24 14.00
C LEU A 422 -9.79 9.52 14.15
N PRO A 423 -10.67 8.51 14.04
CA PRO A 423 -12.12 8.70 13.85
C PRO A 423 -12.82 9.52 14.92
N GLY A 424 -12.37 9.42 16.17
CA GLY A 424 -12.97 10.14 17.31
C GLY A 424 -12.22 11.42 17.72
N ALA A 425 -11.09 11.74 17.07
CA ALA A 425 -10.17 12.76 17.53
C ALA A 425 -9.94 13.90 16.53
N THR A 426 -10.05 13.63 15.22
CA THR A 426 -9.56 14.53 14.18
C THR A 426 -10.71 15.00 13.30
N ASP A 427 -10.92 16.31 13.21
CA ASP A 427 -11.77 16.90 12.19
C ASP A 427 -11.14 16.67 10.81
N LEU A 428 -11.96 16.44 9.79
CA LEU A 428 -11.48 16.08 8.47
C LEU A 428 -11.52 17.27 7.52
N LYS A 429 -10.50 17.36 6.66
CA LYS A 429 -10.45 18.30 5.54
C LYS A 429 -10.23 17.48 4.25
N PRO A 430 -11.06 17.63 3.20
CA PRO A 430 -10.95 16.84 1.98
C PRO A 430 -9.55 16.84 1.39
N GLY A 431 -9.02 15.63 1.13
CA GLY A 431 -7.69 15.42 0.57
C GLY A 431 -6.51 15.62 1.53
N SER A 432 -6.77 15.90 2.80
CA SER A 432 -5.72 16.02 3.82
C SER A 432 -5.49 14.71 4.55
N ALA A 433 -4.23 14.27 4.64
CA ALA A 433 -3.82 13.19 5.54
C ALA A 433 -3.86 13.61 7.02
N THR A 434 -4.10 14.87 7.31
CA THR A 434 -4.33 15.50 8.60
C THR A 434 -3.12 15.56 9.54
N LEU A 435 -3.11 14.84 10.66
CA LEU A 435 -2.17 14.98 11.77
C LEU A 435 -1.21 13.77 11.86
N PRO A 436 -0.01 13.94 12.45
CA PRO A 436 0.91 12.83 12.65
C PRO A 436 0.36 11.80 13.65
N PHE A 437 0.65 10.53 13.39
CA PHE A 437 0.36 9.44 14.32
C PHE A 437 1.36 9.46 15.50
N PHE A 438 1.12 8.65 16.53
CA PHE A 438 1.92 8.59 17.74
C PHE A 438 3.40 8.25 17.45
N GLY A 439 4.30 9.01 18.07
CA GLY A 439 5.74 8.87 17.91
C GLY A 439 6.31 9.44 16.61
N ILE A 440 5.47 10.03 15.77
CA ILE A 440 5.88 10.60 14.48
C ILE A 440 6.07 12.11 14.61
N GLU A 441 7.26 12.59 14.29
CA GLU A 441 7.63 14.03 14.33
C GLU A 441 8.00 14.51 12.93
N PRO A 442 7.01 14.90 12.09
CA PRO A 442 7.26 15.39 10.75
C PRO A 442 7.80 16.81 10.75
N CYS A 443 8.63 17.14 9.78
CA CYS A 443 9.05 18.49 9.45
C CYS A 443 9.03 18.71 7.94
N LEU A 444 8.90 19.97 7.53
CA LEU A 444 8.99 20.37 6.13
C LEU A 444 10.30 21.12 5.90
N MET A 445 11.04 20.73 4.86
CA MET A 445 12.32 21.35 4.51
C MET A 445 12.17 22.12 3.21
N ASN A 446 12.61 23.39 3.21
CA ASN A 446 12.62 24.21 2.00
C ASN A 446 13.80 23.86 1.09
N ASP A 447 13.88 24.50 -0.09
CA ASP A 447 14.94 24.28 -1.08
C ASP A 447 16.34 24.70 -0.61
N LYS A 448 16.44 25.46 0.48
CA LYS A 448 17.72 25.85 1.11
C LYS A 448 18.15 24.86 2.20
N GLY A 449 17.36 23.84 2.48
CA GLY A 449 17.62 22.90 3.58
C GLY A 449 17.26 23.47 4.96
N GLU A 450 16.39 24.48 5.04
CA GLU A 450 15.92 25.06 6.29
C GLU A 450 14.52 24.52 6.63
N GLU A 451 14.24 24.32 7.92
CA GLU A 451 12.93 23.86 8.37
C GLU A 451 11.88 24.98 8.22
N VAL A 452 10.77 24.66 7.59
CA VAL A 452 9.60 25.55 7.45
C VAL A 452 8.82 25.52 8.77
N ILE A 453 8.78 26.65 9.47
CA ILE A 453 8.06 26.79 10.74
C ILE A 453 6.62 27.26 10.49
N GLY A 454 5.64 26.62 11.14
CA GLY A 454 4.21 26.93 10.97
C GLY A 454 3.64 26.44 9.63
N ALA A 455 2.70 27.22 9.06
CA ALA A 455 2.10 26.90 7.78
C ALA A 455 3.10 27.11 6.64
N GLY A 456 3.12 26.20 5.65
CA GLY A 456 4.02 26.29 4.49
C GLY A 456 4.16 24.96 3.76
N GLU A 457 5.06 24.93 2.79
CA GLU A 457 5.29 23.79 1.92
C GLU A 457 6.79 23.40 1.89
N GLY A 458 7.06 22.14 1.66
CA GLY A 458 8.44 21.65 1.56
C GLY A 458 8.55 20.15 1.40
N ALA A 459 9.77 19.67 1.44
CA ALA A 459 10.10 18.26 1.46
C ALA A 459 9.67 17.65 2.81
N LEU A 460 8.88 16.59 2.78
CA LEU A 460 8.42 15.91 3.98
C LEU A 460 9.53 15.03 4.55
N CYS A 461 9.99 15.39 5.74
CA CYS A 461 11.03 14.69 6.49
C CYS A 461 10.54 14.31 7.89
N PHE A 462 11.26 13.40 8.56
CA PHE A 462 10.95 12.95 9.91
C PHE A 462 12.19 13.03 10.80
N LYS A 463 12.01 13.59 12.00
CA LYS A 463 13.11 13.86 12.95
C LYS A 463 13.50 12.64 13.78
N ARG A 464 12.63 11.61 13.83
CA ARG A 464 12.79 10.44 14.70
C ARG A 464 12.51 9.14 13.96
N SER A 465 13.12 8.06 14.44
CA SER A 465 12.74 6.69 14.11
C SER A 465 11.42 6.31 14.80
N TRP A 466 10.73 5.34 14.19
CA TRP A 466 9.51 4.70 14.71
C TRP A 466 9.62 3.18 14.55
N PRO A 467 8.85 2.38 15.30
CA PRO A 467 9.03 0.93 15.31
C PRO A 467 8.91 0.28 13.91
N GLY A 468 7.97 0.75 13.09
CA GLY A 468 7.69 0.22 11.73
C GLY A 468 8.65 0.68 10.64
N GLN A 469 9.65 1.52 10.93
CA GLN A 469 10.61 2.01 9.94
C GLN A 469 11.40 0.84 9.35
N MET A 470 11.60 0.85 8.01
CA MET A 470 12.49 -0.09 7.35
C MET A 470 13.90 -0.04 7.94
N ARG A 471 14.60 -1.17 7.92
CA ARG A 471 15.97 -1.22 8.46
C ARG A 471 17.04 -0.92 7.42
N THR A 472 16.79 -1.33 6.17
CA THR A 472 17.73 -1.09 5.07
C THR A 472 17.08 -1.43 3.72
N VAL A 473 17.79 -1.15 2.64
CA VAL A 473 17.59 -1.79 1.35
C VAL A 473 18.40 -3.10 1.35
N PHE A 474 17.73 -4.21 1.12
CA PHE A 474 18.34 -5.53 1.15
C PHE A 474 19.52 -5.61 0.17
N GLY A 475 20.68 -6.06 0.67
CA GLY A 475 21.91 -6.15 -0.12
C GLY A 475 22.55 -4.83 -0.54
N ASP A 476 21.94 -3.66 -0.22
CA ASP A 476 22.43 -2.34 -0.68
C ASP A 476 22.18 -1.23 0.36
N HIS A 477 22.94 -1.29 1.47
CA HIS A 477 22.82 -0.29 2.55
C HIS A 477 23.23 1.13 2.10
N GLU A 478 24.17 1.26 1.16
CA GLU A 478 24.55 2.57 0.62
C GLU A 478 23.40 3.22 -0.16
N ARG A 479 22.58 2.44 -0.83
CA ARG A 479 21.36 2.94 -1.47
C ARG A 479 20.31 3.40 -0.45
N PHE A 480 20.20 2.73 0.70
CA PHE A 480 19.36 3.19 1.81
C PHE A 480 19.82 4.56 2.30
N LYS A 481 21.12 4.71 2.57
CA LYS A 481 21.74 5.96 2.98
C LYS A 481 21.51 7.09 1.96
N SER A 482 21.88 6.86 0.72
CA SER A 482 21.82 7.88 -0.33
C SER A 482 20.38 8.31 -0.64
N THR A 483 19.41 7.39 -0.56
CA THR A 483 18.01 7.68 -0.90
C THR A 483 17.30 8.45 0.21
N TYR A 484 17.52 8.10 1.48
CA TYR A 484 16.66 8.57 2.58
C TYR A 484 17.33 9.52 3.56
N PHE A 485 18.67 9.64 3.55
CA PHE A 485 19.38 10.42 4.57
C PHE A 485 20.42 11.41 4.00
N GLN A 486 20.76 11.28 2.73
CA GLN A 486 21.80 12.15 2.14
C GLN A 486 21.30 13.57 1.87
N ALA A 487 20.04 13.72 1.46
CA ALA A 487 19.47 15.02 1.10
C ALA A 487 19.34 15.96 2.31
N TYR A 488 18.96 15.40 3.46
CA TYR A 488 18.76 16.15 4.72
C TYR A 488 19.43 15.39 5.87
N PRO A 489 20.72 15.69 6.20
CA PRO A 489 21.44 14.99 7.25
C PRO A 489 20.71 15.04 8.59
N GLY A 490 20.68 13.90 9.31
CA GLY A 490 19.98 13.76 10.59
C GLY A 490 18.45 13.65 10.50
N LEU A 491 17.88 13.62 9.28
CA LEU A 491 16.45 13.46 9.04
C LEU A 491 16.19 12.31 8.08
N TYR A 492 15.09 11.57 8.32
CA TYR A 492 14.58 10.64 7.32
C TYR A 492 13.78 11.41 6.26
N PHE A 493 14.21 11.34 5.01
CA PHE A 493 13.56 11.98 3.86
C PHE A 493 12.62 11.02 3.14
N SER A 494 11.34 11.35 3.08
CA SER A 494 10.34 10.48 2.46
C SER A 494 10.38 10.45 0.92
N GLY A 495 10.97 11.46 0.30
CA GLY A 495 10.90 11.69 -1.15
C GLY A 495 9.58 12.32 -1.60
N ASP A 496 8.65 12.60 -0.68
CA ASP A 496 7.39 13.29 -0.95
C ASP A 496 7.45 14.76 -0.54
N GLY A 497 6.73 15.61 -1.25
CA GLY A 497 6.43 16.96 -0.85
C GLY A 497 5.13 17.02 -0.05
N ALA A 498 5.03 17.99 0.85
CA ALA A 498 3.81 18.23 1.59
C ALA A 498 3.61 19.72 1.86
N ARG A 499 2.34 20.10 2.02
CA ARG A 499 1.89 21.39 2.54
C ARG A 499 1.32 21.19 3.95
N ARG A 500 1.65 22.07 4.86
CA ARG A 500 1.06 22.14 6.21
C ARG A 500 0.30 23.46 6.36
N ASP A 501 -0.96 23.41 6.83
CA ASP A 501 -1.75 24.61 7.08
C ASP A 501 -1.52 25.19 8.50
N LYS A 502 -2.25 26.25 8.82
CA LYS A 502 -2.19 26.93 10.12
C LYS A 502 -2.67 26.07 11.30
N ASP A 503 -3.50 25.06 11.02
CA ASP A 503 -4.05 24.14 12.02
C ASP A 503 -3.14 22.90 12.20
N GLY A 504 -2.01 22.82 11.45
CA GLY A 504 -1.04 21.73 11.50
C GLY A 504 -1.40 20.53 10.63
N TYR A 505 -2.39 20.64 9.76
CA TYR A 505 -2.84 19.58 8.86
C TYR A 505 -1.93 19.46 7.64
N TYR A 506 -1.64 18.23 7.23
CA TYR A 506 -0.76 17.93 6.10
C TYR A 506 -1.54 17.49 4.87
N TRP A 507 -1.22 18.08 3.73
CA TRP A 507 -1.58 17.60 2.39
C TRP A 507 -0.32 17.12 1.69
N ILE A 508 -0.38 15.95 1.09
CA ILE A 508 0.73 15.42 0.29
C ILE A 508 0.60 15.97 -1.11
N THR A 509 1.62 16.69 -1.57
CA THR A 509 1.63 17.35 -2.88
C THR A 509 2.21 16.49 -4.00
N GLY A 510 2.65 15.27 -3.64
CA GLY A 510 3.21 14.28 -4.57
C GLY A 510 4.70 14.05 -4.36
N ARG A 511 5.33 13.29 -5.29
CA ARG A 511 6.77 13.04 -5.24
C ARG A 511 7.55 14.31 -5.53
N ILE A 512 8.66 14.52 -4.82
CA ILE A 512 9.54 15.69 -5.09
C ILE A 512 10.14 15.63 -6.50
N ASP A 513 10.42 14.45 -7.02
CA ASP A 513 10.87 14.21 -8.40
C ASP A 513 9.77 14.52 -9.45
N ASP A 514 8.51 14.58 -9.04
CA ASP A 514 7.35 14.92 -9.87
C ASP A 514 6.92 16.40 -9.73
N VAL A 515 7.62 17.19 -8.92
CA VAL A 515 7.44 18.64 -8.84
C VAL A 515 8.01 19.28 -10.12
N ILE A 516 7.25 20.19 -10.68
CA ILE A 516 7.65 20.98 -11.88
C ILE A 516 7.95 22.42 -11.50
N ASN A 517 8.93 23.01 -12.18
CA ASN A 517 9.31 24.41 -11.97
C ASN A 517 9.03 25.20 -13.25
N VAL A 518 7.90 25.89 -13.28
CA VAL A 518 7.44 26.65 -14.42
C VAL A 518 7.66 28.14 -14.17
N SER A 519 8.54 28.79 -14.92
CA SER A 519 8.84 30.23 -14.78
C SER A 519 9.20 30.64 -13.34
N GLY A 520 9.91 29.77 -12.59
CA GLY A 520 10.27 30.03 -11.19
C GLY A 520 9.19 29.66 -10.16
N HIS A 521 8.00 29.24 -10.60
CA HIS A 521 6.95 28.73 -9.70
C HIS A 521 7.10 27.23 -9.57
N ARG A 522 7.38 26.76 -8.36
CA ARG A 522 7.41 25.34 -8.01
C ARG A 522 6.00 24.88 -7.68
N MET A 523 5.53 23.84 -8.36
CA MET A 523 4.20 23.29 -8.16
C MET A 523 4.19 21.78 -8.27
N GLY A 524 3.32 21.14 -7.48
CA GLY A 524 3.07 19.71 -7.59
C GLY A 524 2.23 19.39 -8.83
N THR A 525 2.59 18.33 -9.54
CA THR A 525 1.77 17.86 -10.68
C THR A 525 0.34 17.53 -10.23
N ALA A 526 0.17 17.04 -9.00
CA ALA A 526 -1.12 16.65 -8.44
C ALA A 526 -2.13 17.81 -8.36
N GLU A 527 -1.69 19.05 -8.18
CA GLU A 527 -2.59 20.21 -8.15
C GLU A 527 -3.22 20.47 -9.52
N ILE A 528 -2.40 20.39 -10.57
CA ILE A 528 -2.87 20.59 -11.95
C ILE A 528 -3.76 19.40 -12.37
N GLU A 529 -3.38 18.17 -11.98
CA GLU A 529 -4.18 16.97 -12.21
C GLU A 529 -5.55 17.08 -11.56
N SER A 530 -5.61 17.55 -10.31
CA SER A 530 -6.86 17.76 -9.58
C SER A 530 -7.74 18.81 -10.27
N ALA A 531 -7.16 19.94 -10.70
CA ALA A 531 -7.91 20.95 -11.44
C ALA A 531 -8.47 20.40 -12.76
N LEU A 532 -7.70 19.62 -13.51
CA LEU A 532 -8.19 19.00 -14.75
C LEU A 532 -9.35 18.02 -14.50
N VAL A 533 -9.30 17.22 -13.42
CA VAL A 533 -10.33 16.25 -13.07
C VAL A 533 -11.60 16.91 -12.54
N LEU A 534 -11.55 18.14 -12.02
CA LEU A 534 -12.75 18.93 -11.66
C LEU A 534 -13.64 19.26 -12.87
N HIS A 535 -13.13 19.14 -14.09
CA HIS A 535 -13.91 19.41 -15.28
C HIS A 535 -14.78 18.20 -15.67
N ASP A 536 -16.09 18.41 -15.88
CA ASP A 536 -17.10 17.37 -16.11
C ASP A 536 -16.77 16.35 -17.21
N ASN A 537 -15.93 16.72 -18.17
CA ASN A 537 -15.55 15.87 -19.30
C ASN A 537 -14.31 15.01 -19.05
N VAL A 538 -13.60 15.18 -17.92
CA VAL A 538 -12.33 14.53 -17.64
C VAL A 538 -12.50 13.38 -16.65
N ALA A 539 -12.12 12.17 -17.06
CA ALA A 539 -12.11 10.98 -16.20
C ALA A 539 -10.84 10.91 -15.36
N GLU A 540 -9.69 11.13 -15.98
CA GLU A 540 -8.37 11.05 -15.35
C GLU A 540 -7.39 12.00 -16.02
N SER A 541 -6.39 12.44 -15.27
CA SER A 541 -5.26 13.19 -15.82
C SER A 541 -3.95 12.82 -15.16
N ALA A 542 -2.85 12.98 -15.89
CA ALA A 542 -1.50 12.91 -15.35
C ALA A 542 -0.66 14.03 -15.97
N VAL A 543 0.11 14.70 -15.13
CA VAL A 543 0.92 15.84 -15.54
C VAL A 543 2.40 15.55 -15.32
N VAL A 544 3.23 15.97 -16.27
CA VAL A 544 4.69 15.91 -16.16
C VAL A 544 5.32 17.21 -16.68
N GLY A 545 6.50 17.52 -16.15
CA GLY A 545 7.32 18.59 -16.70
C GLY A 545 8.08 18.10 -17.93
N TYR A 546 8.25 18.99 -18.93
CA TYR A 546 9.13 18.80 -20.07
C TYR A 546 10.00 20.04 -20.29
N PRO A 547 11.19 19.94 -20.92
CA PRO A 547 12.04 21.09 -21.20
C PRO A 547 11.32 22.12 -22.07
N HIS A 548 11.32 23.39 -21.65
CA HIS A 548 10.70 24.50 -22.37
C HIS A 548 11.67 25.68 -22.46
N GLU A 549 11.91 26.18 -23.67
CA GLU A 549 12.95 27.19 -23.94
C GLU A 549 12.81 28.49 -23.13
N ILE A 550 11.58 28.93 -22.86
CA ILE A 550 11.32 30.20 -22.16
C ILE A 550 11.05 29.98 -20.66
N LYS A 551 10.31 28.94 -20.33
CA LYS A 551 9.82 28.69 -18.95
C LYS A 551 10.77 27.84 -18.11
N GLY A 552 11.83 27.30 -18.70
CA GLY A 552 12.67 26.26 -18.11
C GLY A 552 11.99 24.89 -18.18
N GLN A 553 10.84 24.75 -17.55
CA GLN A 553 9.94 23.60 -17.72
C GLN A 553 8.57 24.07 -18.19
N GLY A 554 7.96 23.32 -19.10
CA GLY A 554 6.58 23.44 -19.51
C GLY A 554 5.73 22.32 -18.90
N ILE A 555 4.42 22.48 -18.96
CA ILE A 555 3.43 21.57 -18.41
C ILE A 555 2.86 20.70 -19.54
N TYR A 556 3.08 19.39 -19.46
CA TYR A 556 2.52 18.42 -20.38
C TYR A 556 1.46 17.60 -19.63
N ALA A 557 0.21 17.71 -20.05
CA ALA A 557 -0.93 17.01 -19.45
C ALA A 557 -1.42 15.89 -20.37
N TYR A 558 -1.50 14.68 -19.83
CA TYR A 558 -2.18 13.54 -20.43
C TYR A 558 -3.58 13.45 -19.85
N VAL A 559 -4.61 13.47 -20.71
CA VAL A 559 -6.01 13.55 -20.27
C VAL A 559 -6.83 12.41 -20.87
N THR A 560 -7.49 11.65 -20.03
CA THR A 560 -8.50 10.65 -20.38
C THR A 560 -9.88 11.27 -20.18
N LEU A 561 -10.73 11.20 -21.20
CA LEU A 561 -12.07 11.75 -21.16
C LEU A 561 -13.08 10.72 -20.62
N ASN A 562 -14.19 11.21 -20.11
CA ASN A 562 -15.33 10.38 -19.71
C ASN A 562 -15.93 9.64 -20.93
N ASP A 563 -16.55 8.48 -20.68
CA ASP A 563 -17.18 7.66 -21.72
C ASP A 563 -18.21 8.50 -22.52
N GLY A 564 -18.07 8.46 -23.85
CA GLY A 564 -18.97 9.19 -24.76
C GLY A 564 -18.58 10.63 -25.08
N VAL A 565 -17.59 11.20 -24.39
CA VAL A 565 -17.04 12.53 -24.68
C VAL A 565 -16.06 12.44 -25.85
N LYS A 566 -16.22 13.33 -26.83
CA LYS A 566 -15.31 13.41 -27.98
C LYS A 566 -14.20 14.41 -27.75
N SER A 567 -12.99 14.02 -28.08
CA SER A 567 -11.83 14.90 -28.07
C SER A 567 -11.95 16.00 -29.13
N SER A 568 -11.62 17.24 -28.76
CA SER A 568 -11.59 18.36 -29.71
C SER A 568 -10.56 19.42 -29.27
N ASN A 569 -10.21 20.32 -30.19
CA ASN A 569 -9.34 21.47 -29.87
C ASN A 569 -10.06 22.52 -29.03
N GLU A 570 -11.37 22.61 -29.16
CA GLU A 570 -12.22 23.48 -28.32
C GLU A 570 -12.15 23.01 -26.86
N LEU A 571 -12.31 21.72 -26.62
CA LEU A 571 -12.22 21.13 -25.27
C LEU A 571 -10.79 21.29 -24.68
N LYS A 572 -9.70 21.20 -25.50
CA LYS A 572 -8.35 21.51 -25.01
C LYS A 572 -8.25 22.94 -24.47
N ARG A 573 -8.82 23.91 -25.17
CA ARG A 573 -8.82 25.32 -24.73
C ARG A 573 -9.64 25.51 -23.47
N GLU A 574 -10.82 24.90 -23.41
CA GLU A 574 -11.68 24.91 -22.25
C GLU A 574 -10.98 24.35 -20.99
N LEU A 575 -10.26 23.24 -21.12
CA LEU A 575 -9.47 22.66 -20.03
C LEU A 575 -8.30 23.57 -19.61
N ILE A 576 -7.62 24.21 -20.54
CA ILE A 576 -6.54 25.17 -20.23
C ILE A 576 -7.12 26.37 -19.47
N ASP A 577 -8.24 26.92 -19.92
CA ASP A 577 -8.91 28.03 -19.27
C ASP A 577 -9.46 27.63 -17.89
N HIS A 578 -9.97 26.40 -17.77
CA HIS A 578 -10.42 25.84 -16.51
C HIS A 578 -9.28 25.78 -15.48
N VAL A 579 -8.14 25.16 -15.81
CA VAL A 579 -6.96 25.12 -14.93
C VAL A 579 -6.46 26.52 -14.58
N ARG A 580 -6.49 27.44 -15.55
CA ARG A 580 -6.12 28.84 -15.35
C ARG A 580 -7.01 29.55 -14.35
N ASN A 581 -8.30 29.26 -14.36
CA ASN A 581 -9.27 29.83 -13.42
C ASN A 581 -9.15 29.23 -12.02
N GLU A 582 -8.91 27.91 -11.93
CA GLU A 582 -8.81 27.19 -10.65
C GLU A 582 -7.51 27.49 -9.91
N ILE A 583 -6.36 27.53 -10.62
CA ILE A 583 -5.04 27.67 -9.97
C ILE A 583 -4.39 29.02 -10.31
N GLY A 584 -4.40 29.37 -11.59
CA GLY A 584 -3.75 30.58 -12.08
C GLY A 584 -3.05 30.39 -13.43
N PRO A 585 -2.69 31.50 -14.12
CA PRO A 585 -2.10 31.45 -15.47
C PRO A 585 -0.79 30.67 -15.56
N PHE A 586 -0.01 30.61 -14.49
CA PHE A 586 1.27 29.92 -14.44
C PHE A 586 1.15 28.38 -14.44
N ALA A 587 -0.01 27.85 -14.04
CA ALA A 587 -0.32 26.41 -13.99
C ALA A 587 -0.97 25.90 -15.29
N SER A 588 -1.21 26.75 -16.27
CA SER A 588 -1.88 26.38 -17.52
C SER A 588 -1.04 25.36 -18.31
N PRO A 589 -1.61 24.19 -18.68
CA PRO A 589 -0.92 23.22 -19.53
C PRO A 589 -0.48 23.83 -20.87
N ASP A 590 0.78 23.60 -21.23
CA ASP A 590 1.32 24.01 -22.54
C ASP A 590 0.90 23.02 -23.63
N ILE A 591 0.80 21.74 -23.26
CA ILE A 591 0.40 20.65 -24.13
C ILE A 591 -0.63 19.79 -23.40
N ILE A 592 -1.74 19.49 -24.08
CA ILE A 592 -2.71 18.48 -23.64
C ILE A 592 -2.73 17.38 -24.69
N GLN A 593 -2.34 16.16 -24.29
CA GLN A 593 -2.45 14.96 -25.11
C GLN A 593 -3.63 14.13 -24.65
N TRP A 594 -4.52 13.78 -25.56
CA TRP A 594 -5.59 12.84 -25.30
C TRP A 594 -5.04 11.43 -25.14
N SER A 595 -5.52 10.71 -24.14
CA SER A 595 -5.10 9.35 -23.84
C SER A 595 -6.31 8.44 -23.66
N PRO A 596 -6.31 7.21 -24.20
CA PRO A 596 -7.37 6.24 -23.92
C PRO A 596 -7.33 5.71 -22.49
N GLY A 597 -6.21 5.92 -21.79
CA GLY A 597 -5.93 5.58 -20.41
C GLY A 597 -4.52 6.03 -20.03
N LEU A 598 -4.19 5.98 -18.74
CA LEU A 598 -2.86 6.35 -18.26
C LEU A 598 -1.99 5.10 -18.04
N PRO A 599 -0.67 5.16 -18.28
CA PRO A 599 0.21 4.04 -17.98
C PRO A 599 0.29 3.86 -16.46
N LYS A 600 -0.34 2.81 -15.98
CA LYS A 600 -0.42 2.48 -14.56
C LYS A 600 0.31 1.18 -14.26
N THR A 601 0.85 1.10 -13.05
CA THR A 601 1.16 -0.20 -12.48
C THR A 601 -0.13 -0.99 -12.28
N ARG A 602 -0.02 -2.29 -12.12
CA ARG A 602 -1.18 -3.15 -11.83
C ARG A 602 -1.84 -2.85 -10.47
N SER A 603 -1.18 -2.06 -9.61
CA SER A 603 -1.79 -1.49 -8.38
C SER A 603 -2.57 -0.20 -8.62
N GLY A 604 -2.65 0.27 -9.88
CA GLY A 604 -3.32 1.51 -10.24
C GLY A 604 -2.45 2.77 -10.17
N LYS A 605 -1.20 2.68 -9.70
CA LYS A 605 -0.30 3.83 -9.60
C LYS A 605 0.17 4.29 -10.99
N ILE A 606 -0.01 5.56 -11.30
CA ILE A 606 0.44 6.18 -12.56
C ILE A 606 1.97 6.16 -12.65
N MET A 607 2.50 5.70 -13.76
CA MET A 607 3.93 5.61 -14.04
C MET A 607 4.43 6.91 -14.69
N ARG A 608 4.46 8.01 -13.94
CA ARG A 608 4.86 9.34 -14.45
C ARG A 608 6.24 9.35 -15.08
N ARG A 609 7.14 8.48 -14.65
CA ARG A 609 8.45 8.31 -15.28
C ARG A 609 8.34 7.98 -16.78
N ILE A 610 7.41 7.11 -17.16
CA ILE A 610 7.17 6.76 -18.58
C ILE A 610 6.57 7.96 -19.30
N LEU A 611 5.57 8.61 -18.73
CA LEU A 611 4.94 9.80 -19.29
C LEU A 611 5.96 10.93 -19.53
N ARG A 612 6.86 11.16 -18.56
CA ARG A 612 7.93 12.16 -18.70
C ARG A 612 8.87 11.83 -19.87
N LYS A 613 9.30 10.58 -19.99
CA LYS A 613 10.15 10.12 -21.10
C LYS A 613 9.46 10.25 -22.46
N ILE A 614 8.16 10.01 -22.54
CA ILE A 614 7.37 10.27 -23.74
C ILE A 614 7.33 11.77 -24.02
N ALA A 615 7.04 12.61 -23.04
CA ALA A 615 6.99 14.07 -23.19
C ALA A 615 8.35 14.66 -23.64
N THR A 616 9.48 14.11 -23.14
CA THR A 616 10.85 14.54 -23.47
C THR A 616 11.45 13.86 -24.70
N ASN A 617 10.72 12.97 -25.37
CA ASN A 617 11.17 12.19 -26.53
C ASN A 617 12.29 11.17 -26.25
N GLU A 618 12.35 10.65 -25.04
CA GLU A 618 13.30 9.62 -24.63
C GLU A 618 12.69 8.21 -24.77
N ILE A 619 12.04 7.94 -25.91
CA ILE A 619 11.22 6.74 -26.12
C ILE A 619 12.02 5.45 -26.26
N ASP A 620 13.30 5.52 -26.64
CA ASP A 620 14.18 4.36 -26.81
C ASP A 620 14.58 3.71 -25.47
N ASN A 621 14.41 4.42 -24.34
CA ASN A 621 14.75 3.93 -23.03
C ASN A 621 13.69 4.30 -21.99
N LEU A 622 12.54 3.64 -22.04
CA LEU A 622 11.45 3.84 -21.07
C LEU A 622 11.76 3.28 -19.68
N GLY A 623 12.85 2.52 -19.54
CA GLY A 623 13.22 1.83 -18.30
C GLY A 623 12.29 0.63 -18.01
N ASP A 624 12.18 0.22 -16.74
CA ASP A 624 11.35 -0.93 -16.37
C ASP A 624 9.86 -0.70 -16.67
N THR A 625 9.33 -1.42 -17.64
CA THR A 625 7.92 -1.46 -18.03
C THR A 625 7.21 -2.73 -17.59
N SER A 626 7.91 -3.64 -16.90
CA SER A 626 7.41 -4.97 -16.50
C SER A 626 6.21 -4.93 -15.56
N THR A 627 6.02 -3.80 -14.88
CA THR A 627 4.93 -3.59 -13.91
C THR A 627 3.67 -2.95 -14.52
N LEU A 628 3.70 -2.64 -15.83
CA LEU A 628 2.56 -2.04 -16.53
C LEU A 628 1.34 -2.97 -16.53
N ALA A 629 0.17 -2.40 -16.22
CA ALA A 629 -1.10 -3.09 -16.33
C ALA A 629 -1.50 -3.33 -17.79
N GLU A 630 -1.33 -2.29 -18.61
CA GLU A 630 -1.74 -2.25 -20.01
C GLU A 630 -0.61 -1.67 -20.90
N PRO A 631 0.29 -2.50 -21.43
CA PRO A 631 1.41 -2.02 -22.25
C PRO A 631 0.99 -1.28 -23.53
N GLU A 632 -0.18 -1.60 -24.10
CA GLU A 632 -0.72 -0.97 -25.31
C GLU A 632 -1.03 0.53 -25.10
N VAL A 633 -1.34 0.95 -23.87
CA VAL A 633 -1.52 2.38 -23.54
C VAL A 633 -0.24 3.16 -23.82
N VAL A 634 0.91 2.63 -23.45
CA VAL A 634 2.21 3.28 -23.70
C VAL A 634 2.49 3.42 -25.19
N LYS A 635 2.20 2.37 -25.96
CA LYS A 635 2.36 2.41 -27.42
C LYS A 635 1.48 3.48 -28.05
N ASN A 636 0.21 3.54 -27.65
CA ASN A 636 -0.73 4.57 -28.11
C ASN A 636 -0.23 5.99 -27.77
N LEU A 637 0.28 6.20 -26.56
CA LEU A 637 0.82 7.50 -26.13
C LEU A 637 2.04 7.93 -26.95
N ILE A 638 2.90 6.99 -27.34
CA ILE A 638 4.06 7.26 -28.20
C ILE A 638 3.61 7.64 -29.62
N GLU A 639 2.68 6.86 -30.19
CA GLU A 639 2.16 7.06 -31.55
C GLU A 639 1.39 8.39 -31.70
N ASN A 640 0.67 8.81 -30.66
CA ASN A 640 -0.16 10.02 -30.65
C ASN A 640 0.50 11.19 -29.89
N ARG A 641 1.81 11.16 -29.70
CA ARG A 641 2.54 12.20 -28.99
C ARG A 641 2.33 13.58 -29.62
N GLU A 642 1.94 14.54 -28.81
CA GLU A 642 1.84 15.94 -29.22
C GLU A 642 3.23 16.60 -29.16
N ILE A 643 3.65 17.21 -30.25
CA ILE A 643 4.92 17.94 -30.37
C ILE A 643 4.56 19.40 -30.64
N LYS A 644 5.17 20.34 -29.91
CA LYS A 644 5.16 21.76 -30.27
C LYS A 644 6.35 22.09 -31.12
#